data_d0e4c6daca3e780a49dc6f572a6987f4
#
_entry.id   d0e4c6daca3e780a49dc6f572a6987f4
#
_cell.length_a   1.000
_cell.length_b   1.000
_cell.length_c   1.000
_cell.angle_alpha   90.00
_cell.angle_beta   90.00
_cell.angle_gamma   90.00
#
_symmetry.space_group_name_H-M   'P 1'
#
loop_
_entity.id
_entity.type
_entity.pdbx_description
1 polymer ?
#
loop_
_entity_poly.entity_id
_entity_poly.type
_entity_poly.pdbx_seq_one_letter_code
_entity_poly.pdbx_strand_id
1 'polypeptide(L)'
;MLKVRSNKLEILFILLLLGVFFSGSPLYAQRANVRLSHVGIDSLVSFVRSIHSKTYFISDGLDQANYTVDAPREKILESILSELKNKGYAVTRFDGGIYILRTVGFATELPVGYFSSGEQVQRDTSIYLDQSGYKFTFANKVYEIGESNSGVTGKVYLNGHITDVATGEPLVGISILEASTGAYTQSDASGFYRILLPVGEHMLRFTGYSLEDLDLNVLLHDRGTLDVTMKEKVFALKGAVITSEGMANHRSSRLGVERVRVENIKKVPVVFGEADVIKVIMTLPGVKSVGEASGGFNVRGGANDQNLILFNDGTIYNPNHLFGIFSAFNTDIVSDVELFKSSIPAEYGGRISSVLDISGREGNSKKVAGSLGLGVLTSRFHIEGPFKKEKTTFIFGARTTYSDWMLKVLPKNSEYSNGTASFNDLNAQVSHRFNQRNSLHFSGYYSRDKFSFTADTTYRYHNANFSVKWRNHFSDGHSLTLSTGYDSYGYKVEDTHNEWSSFSLSSNIRQGYLRLKFQSLVAAKHTFSYGLNTTMYNVEPGNRLPYGDSSGIEPRRLVTERALETAFFFNDTYQPTDRLSFDFGLRLSGFLSFNSRKFYGTPELRLSGKYSFLPNLSFKAGFNSMAQYIHKISNTVAISPADTWKLADADIGPQRGWQAAAGLYWTVFDHRVDLSLEGYYKKMRDYPDYKSGAILVMNENLAQELISTMGKAYGVEFMVKKPGGKLNGWVSYTYSRSLLREMEDRGLQTINNGEWYNAPHDKPHDLKLVGNYKFTHRYSISVNLDYSTGRPVTIPVAKYIYGGGYRLYYSERNGYRIPDYFRLDLAINIEPSHYLRQLSHLSVTFGVYNVTGRKNPYSVFYTRNNSGSVSGNMLCVFAMPIPYLNLNLKF
;
A
#
# COMPACT_ATOMS: atom_id res chain seq x y z
N MET A 1 -1.28 13.19 55.05
CA MET A 1 -1.68 12.35 56.20
C MET A 1 -3.09 11.84 55.95
N LEU A 2 -3.23 10.54 55.59
CA LEU A 2 -4.35 9.65 55.95
C LEU A 2 -4.16 8.35 55.18
N LYS A 3 -3.66 7.44 55.82
CA LYS A 3 -3.75 6.01 56.03
C LYS A 3 -4.53 5.17 55.01
N VAL A 4 -3.74 4.36 54.29
CA VAL A 4 -4.14 3.09 53.70
C VAL A 4 -4.29 2.06 54.83
N ARG A 5 -5.41 1.36 54.89
CA ARG A 5 -5.60 0.11 55.63
C ARG A 5 -6.41 -0.88 54.82
N SER A 6 -5.74 -1.78 54.13
CA SER A 6 -5.72 -3.23 54.40
C SER A 6 -7.03 -3.99 54.18
N ASN A 7 -7.12 -4.63 53.00
CA ASN A 7 -8.01 -5.76 52.71
C ASN A 7 -7.21 -7.08 52.80
N LYS A 8 -6.68 -7.36 54.01
CA LYS A 8 -6.11 -8.69 54.34
C LYS A 8 -7.15 -9.68 54.88
N LEU A 9 -8.37 -9.24 55.10
CA LEU A 9 -9.43 -10.11 55.65
C LEU A 9 -10.20 -10.91 54.59
N GLU A 10 -10.29 -10.44 53.34
CA GLU A 10 -11.01 -11.18 52.31
C GLU A 10 -10.21 -12.34 51.73
N ILE A 11 -8.90 -12.26 51.71
CA ILE A 11 -8.02 -13.35 51.26
C ILE A 11 -7.97 -14.49 52.28
N LEU A 12 -8.14 -14.19 53.56
CA LEU A 12 -8.19 -15.19 54.65
C LEU A 12 -9.52 -15.97 54.64
N PHE A 13 -10.62 -15.35 54.20
CA PHE A 13 -11.91 -16.00 54.11
C PHE A 13 -12.04 -16.97 52.91
N ILE A 14 -11.33 -16.72 51.83
CA ILE A 14 -11.27 -17.62 50.67
C ILE A 14 -10.37 -18.84 50.92
N LEU A 15 -9.31 -18.68 51.72
CA LEU A 15 -8.45 -19.80 52.13
C LEU A 15 -9.06 -20.69 53.22
N LEU A 16 -10.03 -20.17 53.97
CA LEU A 16 -10.73 -20.98 54.99
C LEU A 16 -11.90 -21.80 54.40
N LEU A 17 -12.43 -21.41 53.22
CA LEU A 17 -13.49 -22.17 52.53
C LEU A 17 -12.95 -23.33 51.68
N LEU A 18 -11.63 -23.35 51.41
CA LEU A 18 -10.95 -24.44 50.69
C LEU A 18 -10.38 -25.52 51.63
N GLY A 19 -10.43 -25.30 52.94
CA GLY A 19 -9.85 -26.21 53.97
C GLY A 19 -10.80 -27.24 54.57
N VAL A 20 -12.09 -27.27 54.20
CA VAL A 20 -13.11 -28.14 54.85
C VAL A 20 -13.52 -29.38 54.03
N PHE A 21 -12.90 -29.62 52.87
CA PHE A 21 -13.22 -30.79 52.03
C PHE A 21 -12.11 -31.81 51.87
N PHE A 22 -11.18 -31.96 52.83
CA PHE A 22 -10.27 -33.09 52.81
C PHE A 22 -9.99 -33.60 54.25
N SER A 23 -11.00 -34.26 54.85
CA SER A 23 -10.79 -35.20 55.93
C SER A 23 -11.62 -36.45 55.62
N GLY A 24 -11.12 -37.29 54.78
CA GLY A 24 -11.59 -38.63 54.48
C GLY A 24 -10.47 -39.61 54.70
N SER A 25 -10.65 -40.50 55.63
CA SER A 25 -9.76 -41.56 56.11
C SER A 25 -9.13 -42.41 55.01
N PRO A 26 -7.93 -42.99 55.17
CA PRO A 26 -7.33 -43.89 54.23
C PRO A 26 -8.04 -45.25 54.26
N LEU A 27 -8.92 -45.50 53.31
CA LEU A 27 -9.37 -46.84 52.97
C LEU A 27 -8.23 -47.57 52.25
N TYR A 28 -7.74 -48.64 52.88
CA TYR A 28 -6.89 -49.64 52.22
C TYR A 28 -7.61 -50.20 51.00
N ALA A 29 -7.30 -49.61 49.80
CA ALA A 29 -7.73 -50.17 48.52
C ALA A 29 -6.72 -51.23 48.12
N GLN A 30 -7.19 -52.45 47.97
CA GLN A 30 -6.46 -53.58 47.36
C GLN A 30 -5.75 -53.13 46.09
N ARG A 31 -4.50 -53.51 45.92
CA ARG A 31 -3.67 -53.33 44.69
C ARG A 31 -4.31 -54.11 43.54
N ALA A 32 -5.24 -53.49 42.84
CA ALA A 32 -5.78 -54.06 41.60
C ALA A 32 -4.80 -53.75 40.44
N ASN A 33 -4.31 -54.77 39.77
CA ASN A 33 -3.59 -54.61 38.51
C ASN A 33 -4.53 -54.04 37.44
N VAL A 34 -4.00 -53.14 36.63
CA VAL A 34 -4.65 -52.63 35.45
C VAL A 34 -4.21 -53.50 34.27
N ARG A 35 -5.15 -54.26 33.66
CA ARG A 35 -4.88 -55.11 32.53
C ARG A 35 -5.49 -54.50 31.28
N LEU A 36 -4.66 -54.15 30.31
CA LEU A 36 -5.03 -53.76 28.96
C LEU A 36 -4.71 -54.93 28.02
N SER A 37 -5.69 -55.55 27.41
CA SER A 37 -5.51 -56.73 26.58
C SER A 37 -6.04 -56.43 25.15
N HIS A 38 -5.23 -56.73 24.15
CA HIS A 38 -5.56 -56.57 22.71
C HIS A 38 -6.03 -55.14 22.32
N VAL A 39 -5.31 -54.12 22.86
CA VAL A 39 -5.65 -52.69 22.63
C VAL A 39 -4.78 -52.18 21.48
N GLY A 40 -5.42 -51.46 20.53
CA GLY A 40 -4.69 -50.78 19.46
C GLY A 40 -3.90 -49.57 19.99
N ILE A 41 -2.91 -49.12 19.20
CA ILE A 41 -1.99 -48.06 19.56
C ILE A 41 -2.70 -46.77 19.97
N ASP A 42 -3.76 -46.34 19.28
CA ASP A 42 -4.50 -45.11 19.56
C ASP A 42 -5.18 -45.13 20.93
N SER A 43 -5.76 -46.28 21.29
CA SER A 43 -6.39 -46.48 22.58
C SER A 43 -5.35 -46.50 23.71
N LEU A 44 -4.19 -47.11 23.45
CA LEU A 44 -3.06 -47.16 24.37
C LEU A 44 -2.50 -45.76 24.63
N VAL A 45 -2.28 -44.97 23.58
CA VAL A 45 -1.81 -43.57 23.68
C VAL A 45 -2.86 -42.71 24.35
N SER A 46 -4.15 -42.90 24.09
CA SER A 46 -5.25 -42.17 24.74
C SER A 46 -5.26 -42.48 26.24
N PHE A 47 -4.99 -43.72 26.63
CA PHE A 47 -4.86 -44.11 28.03
C PHE A 47 -3.62 -43.44 28.68
N VAL A 48 -2.48 -43.40 27.98
CA VAL A 48 -1.29 -42.68 28.46
C VAL A 48 -1.61 -41.19 28.63
N ARG A 49 -2.34 -40.55 27.70
CA ARG A 49 -2.77 -39.15 27.82
C ARG A 49 -3.71 -38.92 29.01
N SER A 50 -4.53 -39.89 29.39
CA SER A 50 -5.39 -39.76 30.55
C SER A 50 -4.60 -39.73 31.87
N ILE A 51 -3.43 -40.36 31.88
CA ILE A 51 -2.50 -40.38 33.05
C ILE A 51 -1.54 -39.19 32.99
N HIS A 52 -1.06 -38.84 31.79
CA HIS A 52 -0.08 -37.79 31.55
C HIS A 52 -0.53 -36.93 30.37
N SER A 53 -1.14 -35.78 30.68
CA SER A 53 -1.80 -34.91 29.68
C SER A 53 -0.87 -34.36 28.59
N LYS A 54 0.44 -34.18 28.89
CA LYS A 54 1.46 -33.74 27.93
C LYS A 54 2.09 -34.93 27.20
N THR A 55 1.30 -35.79 26.57
CA THR A 55 1.81 -36.94 25.80
C THR A 55 1.59 -36.67 24.30
N TYR A 56 2.68 -36.71 23.56
CA TYR A 56 2.73 -36.47 22.10
C TYR A 56 3.06 -37.80 21.41
N PHE A 57 2.21 -38.15 20.44
CA PHE A 57 2.39 -39.36 19.63
C PHE A 57 2.46 -38.99 18.15
N ILE A 58 3.49 -39.44 17.46
CA ILE A 58 3.76 -39.21 16.05
C ILE A 58 4.10 -40.53 15.37
N SER A 59 3.33 -40.92 14.37
CA SER A 59 3.54 -42.14 13.58
C SER A 59 3.30 -41.90 12.10
N ASP A 60 4.11 -42.49 11.24
CA ASP A 60 4.06 -42.31 9.77
C ASP A 60 3.06 -43.27 9.09
N GLY A 61 2.32 -44.07 9.85
CA GLY A 61 1.36 -45.03 9.29
C GLY A 61 0.46 -45.71 10.34
N LEU A 62 -0.54 -46.40 9.87
CA LEU A 62 -1.47 -47.16 10.70
C LEU A 62 -0.71 -48.37 11.30
N ASP A 63 -0.55 -48.39 12.62
CA ASP A 63 -0.06 -49.55 13.34
C ASP A 63 -1.26 -50.47 13.66
N GLN A 64 -1.27 -51.65 13.07
CA GLN A 64 -2.28 -52.70 13.30
C GLN A 64 -1.94 -53.65 14.46
N ALA A 65 -0.83 -53.40 15.16
CA ALA A 65 -0.42 -54.22 16.28
C ALA A 65 -1.36 -54.07 17.48
N ASN A 66 -1.65 -55.19 18.11
CA ASN A 66 -2.37 -55.22 19.40
C ASN A 66 -1.37 -55.30 20.55
N TYR A 67 -1.65 -54.52 21.56
CA TYR A 67 -0.83 -54.38 22.75
C TYR A 67 -1.52 -54.99 23.96
N THR A 68 -0.74 -55.70 24.78
CA THR A 68 -1.22 -56.27 26.05
C THR A 68 -0.26 -55.88 27.15
N VAL A 69 -0.78 -55.17 28.14
CA VAL A 69 -0.02 -54.70 29.29
C VAL A 69 -0.80 -55.01 30.56
N ASP A 70 -0.13 -55.70 31.52
CA ASP A 70 -0.66 -56.06 32.84
C ASP A 70 0.31 -55.56 33.88
N ALA A 71 -0.06 -54.54 34.62
CA ALA A 71 0.81 -54.00 35.63
C ALA A 71 0.02 -53.31 36.78
N PRO A 72 0.60 -53.23 37.96
CA PRO A 72 0.03 -52.44 39.07
C PRO A 72 -0.23 -50.99 38.63
N ARG A 73 -1.30 -50.39 39.10
CA ARG A 73 -1.73 -49.04 38.70
C ARG A 73 -0.64 -47.99 38.83
N GLU A 74 0.27 -48.15 39.82
CA GLU A 74 1.40 -47.23 40.07
C GLU A 74 2.50 -47.35 38.98
N LYS A 75 2.61 -48.51 38.32
CA LYS A 75 3.68 -48.81 37.34
C LYS A 75 3.13 -48.94 35.91
N ILE A 76 1.84 -48.77 35.71
CA ILE A 76 1.17 -49.00 34.42
C ILE A 76 1.74 -48.11 33.31
N LEU A 77 2.01 -46.88 33.62
CA LEU A 77 2.60 -45.90 32.68
C LEU A 77 3.99 -46.36 32.18
N GLU A 78 4.87 -46.76 33.11
CA GLU A 78 6.21 -47.22 32.77
C GLU A 78 6.18 -48.54 31.96
N SER A 79 5.25 -49.42 32.31
CA SER A 79 5.06 -50.70 31.62
C SER A 79 4.56 -50.48 30.20
N ILE A 80 3.64 -49.55 29.95
CA ILE A 80 3.18 -49.15 28.63
C ILE A 80 4.31 -48.54 27.79
N LEU A 81 5.08 -47.61 28.39
CA LEU A 81 6.18 -46.95 27.67
C LEU A 81 7.31 -47.94 27.35
N SER A 82 7.56 -48.96 28.21
CA SER A 82 8.49 -50.05 27.94
C SER A 82 8.02 -50.96 26.83
N GLU A 83 6.71 -51.31 26.80
CA GLU A 83 6.15 -52.15 25.73
C GLU A 83 6.21 -51.44 24.38
N LEU A 84 5.95 -50.13 24.33
CA LEU A 84 6.09 -49.31 23.15
C LEU A 84 7.55 -49.27 22.65
N LYS A 85 8.52 -49.17 23.55
CA LYS A 85 9.95 -49.25 23.21
C LYS A 85 10.29 -50.58 22.61
N ASN A 86 9.82 -51.70 23.19
CA ASN A 86 10.06 -53.06 22.69
C ASN A 86 9.47 -53.32 21.28
N LYS A 87 8.42 -52.54 20.93
CA LYS A 87 7.77 -52.61 19.61
C LYS A 87 8.37 -51.58 18.63
N GLY A 88 9.49 -50.97 18.93
CA GLY A 88 10.24 -50.11 18.02
C GLY A 88 9.87 -48.62 18.07
N TYR A 89 9.10 -48.17 19.06
CA TYR A 89 8.86 -46.76 19.28
C TYR A 89 10.00 -46.13 20.08
N ALA A 90 10.48 -44.97 19.63
CA ALA A 90 11.35 -44.12 20.42
C ALA A 90 10.51 -43.35 21.43
N VAL A 91 10.73 -43.57 22.69
CA VAL A 91 10.03 -42.92 23.79
C VAL A 91 11.02 -42.06 24.58
N THR A 92 10.77 -40.74 24.60
CA THR A 92 11.65 -39.78 25.29
C THR A 92 10.82 -38.87 26.21
N ARG A 93 11.38 -38.54 27.37
CA ARG A 93 10.83 -37.50 28.26
C ARG A 93 11.65 -36.24 28.12
N PHE A 94 10.99 -35.13 27.79
CA PHE A 94 11.63 -33.83 27.63
C PHE A 94 10.67 -32.69 28.04
N ASP A 95 11.16 -31.72 28.77
CA ASP A 95 10.40 -30.53 29.23
C ASP A 95 9.01 -30.86 29.83
N GLY A 96 8.99 -31.90 30.68
CA GLY A 96 7.75 -32.35 31.33
C GLY A 96 6.71 -32.98 30.38
N GLY A 97 7.12 -33.37 29.18
CA GLY A 97 6.30 -34.08 28.20
C GLY A 97 6.83 -35.48 27.89
N ILE A 98 5.96 -36.40 27.45
CA ILE A 98 6.31 -37.72 26.92
C ILE A 98 6.14 -37.72 25.43
N TYR A 99 7.18 -38.01 24.67
CA TYR A 99 7.23 -38.10 23.23
C TYR A 99 7.36 -39.53 22.77
N ILE A 100 6.42 -40.01 22.00
CA ILE A 100 6.37 -41.39 21.46
C ILE A 100 6.42 -41.28 19.93
N LEU A 101 7.51 -41.72 19.29
CA LEU A 101 7.80 -41.59 17.86
C LEU A 101 8.11 -42.96 17.27
N ARG A 102 7.65 -43.28 16.07
CA ARG A 102 7.85 -44.59 15.45
C ARG A 102 9.17 -44.71 14.71
N THR A 103 9.64 -43.67 14.02
CA THR A 103 10.72 -43.76 13.04
C THR A 103 11.95 -42.93 13.37
N VAL A 104 11.91 -42.01 14.31
CA VAL A 104 13.02 -41.06 14.58
C VAL A 104 13.18 -40.81 16.08
N GLY A 105 14.40 -40.90 16.55
CA GLY A 105 14.74 -40.57 17.96
C GLY A 105 14.63 -39.07 18.21
N PHE A 106 14.20 -38.70 19.42
CA PHE A 106 14.17 -37.31 19.88
C PHE A 106 15.55 -36.92 20.43
N ALA A 107 16.23 -35.96 19.79
CA ALA A 107 17.53 -35.46 20.26
C ALA A 107 17.32 -34.39 21.35
N THR A 108 17.81 -34.67 22.59
CA THR A 108 17.74 -33.75 23.72
C THR A 108 18.99 -32.91 23.91
N GLU A 109 20.05 -33.20 23.16
CA GLU A 109 21.35 -32.52 23.22
C GLU A 109 21.72 -32.04 21.79
N LEU A 110 22.30 -30.84 21.74
CA LEU A 110 22.81 -30.27 20.49
C LEU A 110 24.19 -30.87 20.19
N PRO A 111 24.56 -31.05 18.89
CA PRO A 111 25.88 -31.55 18.52
C PRO A 111 27.01 -30.67 19.07
N VAL A 112 28.12 -31.27 19.44
CA VAL A 112 29.33 -30.56 19.88
C VAL A 112 29.80 -29.63 18.76
N GLY A 113 29.94 -28.33 19.05
CA GLY A 113 30.31 -27.33 18.07
C GLY A 113 29.16 -26.55 17.41
N TYR A 114 27.91 -26.78 17.78
CA TYR A 114 26.74 -26.10 17.22
C TYR A 114 26.81 -24.56 17.28
N PHE A 115 27.53 -24.01 18.25
CA PHE A 115 27.72 -22.56 18.46
C PHE A 115 29.15 -22.08 18.12
N SER A 116 30.05 -22.91 17.55
CA SER A 116 31.38 -22.46 17.16
C SER A 116 31.34 -21.76 15.82
N SER A 117 31.66 -20.48 15.81
CA SER A 117 31.88 -19.71 14.61
C SER A 117 33.23 -20.03 13.96
N GLY A 118 33.21 -20.57 12.76
CA GLY A 118 34.34 -20.50 11.82
C GLY A 118 35.29 -21.65 11.81
N GLU A 119 34.90 -22.77 11.24
CA GLU A 119 35.74 -23.66 10.43
C GLU A 119 34.84 -24.47 9.52
N GLN A 120 35.27 -24.69 8.28
CA GLN A 120 34.53 -25.48 7.30
C GLN A 120 34.41 -26.92 7.81
N VAL A 121 33.27 -27.24 8.38
CA VAL A 121 32.91 -28.64 8.63
C VAL A 121 32.38 -29.21 7.31
N GLN A 122 33.02 -30.25 6.80
CA GLN A 122 32.46 -31.10 5.76
C GLN A 122 31.03 -31.45 6.16
N ARG A 123 30.09 -31.06 5.35
CA ARG A 123 28.67 -31.34 5.55
C ARG A 123 28.45 -32.84 5.39
N ASP A 124 28.33 -33.53 6.50
CA ASP A 124 27.68 -34.82 6.49
C ASP A 124 26.18 -34.58 6.25
N THR A 125 25.71 -34.93 5.06
CA THR A 125 24.36 -34.63 4.57
C THR A 125 23.27 -35.55 5.10
N SER A 126 23.60 -36.36 6.08
CA SER A 126 22.63 -37.20 6.75
C SER A 126 22.25 -36.61 8.10
N ILE A 127 21.01 -36.16 8.24
CA ILE A 127 20.31 -35.79 9.48
C ILE A 127 20.30 -34.28 9.80
N TYR A 128 19.51 -33.53 9.06
CA TYR A 128 18.83 -32.35 9.60
C TYR A 128 17.33 -32.64 9.75
N LEU A 129 16.91 -32.96 10.96
CA LEU A 129 15.51 -32.95 11.35
C LEU A 129 15.14 -31.54 11.77
N ASP A 130 14.33 -30.93 10.94
CA ASP A 130 13.66 -29.66 11.32
C ASP A 130 12.70 -29.95 12.48
N GLN A 131 12.84 -29.19 13.57
CA GLN A 131 12.04 -29.28 14.80
C GLN A 131 10.54 -28.99 14.59
N SER A 132 10.09 -28.68 13.38
CA SER A 132 8.68 -28.41 13.05
C SER A 132 7.90 -29.67 12.66
N GLY A 133 8.54 -30.84 12.60
CA GLY A 133 7.85 -32.10 12.26
C GLY A 133 7.31 -32.20 10.84
N TYR A 134 7.54 -31.21 10.01
CA TYR A 134 7.30 -31.27 8.57
C TYR A 134 8.63 -31.49 7.86
N LYS A 135 8.89 -32.72 7.48
CA LYS A 135 9.88 -33.00 6.45
C LYS A 135 9.43 -32.27 5.20
N PHE A 136 9.96 -31.08 4.97
CA PHE A 136 9.99 -30.55 3.62
C PHE A 136 11.01 -31.40 2.84
N THR A 137 10.52 -32.43 2.24
CA THR A 137 11.29 -33.29 1.32
C THR A 137 11.60 -32.56 0.01
N PHE A 138 11.57 -31.22 0.02
CA PHE A 138 11.86 -30.37 -1.13
C PHE A 138 13.36 -30.10 -1.30
N ALA A 139 14.19 -30.23 -0.29
CA ALA A 139 15.62 -29.96 -0.37
C ALA A 139 16.39 -30.94 -1.29
N ASN A 140 15.83 -32.08 -1.59
CA ASN A 140 16.43 -33.10 -2.49
C ASN A 140 15.61 -33.40 -3.74
N LYS A 141 14.50 -32.69 -3.99
CA LYS A 141 13.74 -32.89 -5.21
C LYS A 141 14.34 -32.02 -6.30
N VAL A 142 14.89 -32.65 -7.32
CA VAL A 142 15.27 -31.95 -8.56
C VAL A 142 14.05 -31.89 -9.47
N TYR A 143 13.71 -30.69 -9.90
CA TYR A 143 12.65 -30.46 -10.88
C TYR A 143 13.26 -30.51 -12.27
N GLU A 144 12.97 -31.56 -13.01
CA GLU A 144 13.40 -31.69 -14.39
C GLU A 144 12.42 -30.96 -15.30
N ILE A 145 12.95 -30.04 -16.12
CA ILE A 145 12.17 -29.17 -17.00
C ILE A 145 12.69 -29.30 -18.41
N GLY A 146 11.78 -29.58 -19.33
CA GLY A 146 12.08 -29.83 -20.74
C GLY A 146 12.42 -31.29 -21.03
N GLU A 147 12.56 -31.63 -22.31
CA GLU A 147 12.90 -33.00 -22.73
C GLU A 147 14.42 -33.23 -22.68
N SER A 148 14.86 -34.27 -22.01
CA SER A 148 16.29 -34.58 -21.79
C SER A 148 17.08 -34.80 -23.08
N ASN A 149 16.42 -35.08 -24.20
CA ASN A 149 17.03 -35.32 -25.52
C ASN A 149 16.85 -34.14 -26.49
N SER A 150 16.52 -32.95 -26.03
CA SER A 150 16.24 -31.80 -26.89
C SER A 150 17.44 -31.29 -27.71
N GLY A 151 18.67 -31.67 -27.34
CA GLY A 151 19.89 -31.22 -28.02
C GLY A 151 20.13 -29.71 -27.94
N VAL A 152 19.33 -28.99 -27.12
CA VAL A 152 19.41 -27.54 -26.96
C VAL A 152 20.65 -27.18 -26.16
N THR A 153 21.46 -26.30 -26.73
CA THR A 153 22.66 -25.77 -26.07
C THR A 153 22.50 -24.26 -25.91
N GLY A 154 22.91 -23.72 -24.77
CA GLY A 154 22.85 -22.29 -24.51
C GLY A 154 21.86 -21.91 -23.39
N LYS A 155 21.26 -20.72 -23.48
CA LYS A 155 20.31 -20.21 -22.46
C LYS A 155 18.86 -20.41 -22.93
N VAL A 156 18.03 -20.91 -22.04
CA VAL A 156 16.59 -21.13 -22.26
C VAL A 156 15.75 -20.44 -21.17
N TYR A 157 14.47 -20.28 -21.45
CA TYR A 157 13.55 -19.64 -20.50
C TYR A 157 12.86 -20.65 -19.62
N LEU A 158 12.92 -20.39 -18.32
CA LEU A 158 12.05 -20.98 -17.32
C LEU A 158 10.98 -19.96 -16.92
N ASN A 159 9.72 -20.35 -17.03
CA ASN A 159 8.55 -19.51 -16.69
C ASN A 159 7.76 -20.20 -15.58
N GLY A 160 6.80 -19.47 -14.97
CA GLY A 160 5.85 -20.08 -14.04
C GLY A 160 5.03 -19.03 -13.31
N HIS A 161 4.11 -19.50 -12.49
CA HIS A 161 3.31 -18.66 -11.60
C HIS A 161 3.68 -18.96 -10.15
N ILE A 162 3.71 -17.92 -9.36
CA ILE A 162 3.93 -18.01 -7.92
C ILE A 162 2.63 -17.66 -7.22
N THR A 163 2.15 -18.57 -6.37
CA THR A 163 0.89 -18.41 -5.65
C THR A 163 1.07 -18.64 -4.15
N ASP A 164 0.21 -18.05 -3.35
CA ASP A 164 0.14 -18.31 -1.92
C ASP A 164 -0.46 -19.69 -1.63
N VAL A 165 0.16 -20.47 -0.76
CA VAL A 165 -0.28 -21.84 -0.45
C VAL A 165 -1.63 -21.88 0.27
N ALA A 166 -1.99 -20.84 1.04
CA ALA A 166 -3.22 -20.80 1.83
C ALA A 166 -4.41 -20.27 1.04
N THR A 167 -4.20 -19.26 0.18
CA THR A 167 -5.26 -18.57 -0.55
C THR A 167 -5.31 -18.97 -2.02
N GLY A 168 -4.17 -19.37 -2.60
CA GLY A 168 -4.00 -19.60 -4.04
C GLY A 168 -3.97 -18.30 -4.85
N GLU A 169 -3.89 -17.15 -4.20
CA GLU A 169 -3.74 -15.86 -4.87
C GLU A 169 -2.35 -15.73 -5.51
N PRO A 170 -2.23 -15.02 -6.62
CA PRO A 170 -0.94 -14.74 -7.22
C PRO A 170 -0.08 -13.87 -6.30
N LEU A 171 1.18 -14.22 -6.15
CA LEU A 171 2.15 -13.49 -5.35
C LEU A 171 2.97 -12.57 -6.25
N VAL A 172 2.79 -11.27 -6.06
CA VAL A 172 3.42 -10.19 -6.82
C VAL A 172 4.79 -9.83 -6.22
N GLY A 173 5.78 -9.54 -7.08
CA GLY A 173 7.07 -9.02 -6.64
C GLY A 173 7.91 -10.02 -5.86
N ILE A 174 7.68 -11.33 -6.03
CA ILE A 174 8.56 -12.36 -5.52
C ILE A 174 9.86 -12.32 -6.31
N SER A 175 10.96 -12.24 -5.61
CA SER A 175 12.29 -12.26 -6.21
C SER A 175 12.76 -13.67 -6.44
N ILE A 176 13.18 -14.00 -7.65
CA ILE A 176 13.76 -15.26 -8.06
C ILE A 176 15.22 -15.02 -8.41
N LEU A 177 16.13 -15.62 -7.65
CA LEU A 177 17.57 -15.51 -7.82
C LEU A 177 18.16 -16.88 -8.11
N GLU A 178 18.91 -17.01 -9.19
CA GLU A 178 19.76 -18.15 -9.44
C GLU A 178 21.15 -17.93 -8.82
N ALA A 179 21.58 -18.87 -7.97
CA ALA A 179 22.73 -18.67 -7.08
C ALA A 179 24.09 -18.65 -7.81
N SER A 180 24.25 -19.42 -8.90
CA SER A 180 25.54 -19.57 -9.60
C SER A 180 25.77 -18.49 -10.67
N THR A 181 24.77 -18.18 -11.47
CA THR A 181 24.84 -17.20 -12.55
C THR A 181 24.52 -15.79 -12.11
N GLY A 182 23.84 -15.63 -10.96
CA GLY A 182 23.30 -14.36 -10.51
C GLY A 182 22.08 -13.87 -11.31
N ALA A 183 21.52 -14.72 -12.18
CA ALA A 183 20.30 -14.39 -12.92
C ALA A 183 19.15 -14.09 -11.97
N TYR A 184 18.36 -13.07 -12.31
CA TYR A 184 17.32 -12.55 -11.44
C TYR A 184 16.09 -12.13 -12.22
N THR A 185 14.93 -12.37 -11.62
CA THR A 185 13.63 -11.85 -12.08
C THR A 185 12.69 -11.63 -10.91
N GLN A 186 11.55 -11.01 -11.17
CA GLN A 186 10.46 -10.87 -10.21
C GLN A 186 9.14 -11.29 -10.81
N SER A 187 8.23 -11.78 -9.97
CA SER A 187 6.85 -12.05 -10.38
C SER A 187 6.08 -10.75 -10.60
N ASP A 188 5.27 -10.73 -11.64
CA ASP A 188 4.39 -9.61 -11.98
C ASP A 188 3.07 -9.62 -11.16
N ALA A 189 2.14 -8.71 -11.47
CA ALA A 189 0.85 -8.61 -10.81
C ALA A 189 -0.05 -9.85 -10.97
N SER A 190 0.28 -10.78 -11.86
CA SER A 190 -0.40 -12.07 -12.01
C SER A 190 0.34 -13.22 -11.33
N GLY A 191 1.43 -12.92 -10.60
CA GLY A 191 2.33 -13.91 -10.05
C GLY A 191 3.23 -14.59 -11.10
N PHE A 192 3.14 -14.17 -12.37
CA PHE A 192 3.94 -14.73 -13.44
C PHE A 192 5.40 -14.28 -13.33
N TYR A 193 6.32 -15.22 -13.48
CA TYR A 193 7.76 -14.95 -13.55
C TYR A 193 8.38 -15.61 -14.77
N ARG A 194 9.51 -15.05 -15.19
CA ARG A 194 10.34 -15.60 -16.26
C ARG A 194 11.80 -15.30 -15.97
N ILE A 195 12.62 -16.32 -16.07
CA ILE A 195 14.06 -16.22 -15.88
C ILE A 195 14.80 -16.93 -17.01
N LEU A 196 15.89 -16.33 -17.49
CA LEU A 196 16.73 -16.89 -18.55
C LEU A 196 17.94 -17.56 -17.91
N LEU A 197 18.06 -18.87 -18.10
CA LEU A 197 19.10 -19.70 -17.50
C LEU A 197 19.84 -20.52 -18.58
N PRO A 198 21.12 -20.86 -18.39
CA PRO A 198 21.78 -21.88 -19.20
C PRO A 198 21.06 -23.22 -19.05
N VAL A 199 21.21 -24.11 -20.01
CA VAL A 199 20.84 -25.52 -19.82
C VAL A 199 21.76 -26.15 -18.77
N GLY A 200 21.19 -26.94 -17.84
CA GLY A 200 21.92 -27.60 -16.75
C GLY A 200 21.24 -27.45 -15.38
N GLU A 201 22.01 -27.72 -14.35
CA GLU A 201 21.53 -27.68 -12.96
C GLU A 201 21.56 -26.25 -12.40
N HIS A 202 20.47 -25.84 -11.74
CA HIS A 202 20.30 -24.54 -11.14
C HIS A 202 19.68 -24.62 -9.75
N MET A 203 20.15 -23.80 -8.84
CA MET A 203 19.51 -23.57 -7.55
C MET A 203 18.80 -22.22 -7.57
N LEU A 204 17.46 -22.25 -7.62
CA LEU A 204 16.62 -21.09 -7.65
C LEU A 204 16.13 -20.76 -6.25
N ARG A 205 16.42 -19.56 -5.80
CA ARG A 205 15.92 -19.03 -4.53
C ARG A 205 14.77 -18.09 -4.78
N PHE A 206 13.62 -18.43 -4.23
CA PHE A 206 12.40 -17.62 -4.22
C PHE A 206 12.29 -16.90 -2.87
N THR A 207 12.25 -15.58 -2.91
CA THR A 207 12.17 -14.78 -1.69
C THR A 207 11.07 -13.74 -1.80
N GLY A 208 10.29 -13.61 -0.74
CA GLY A 208 9.19 -12.64 -0.63
C GLY A 208 9.10 -12.07 0.79
N TYR A 209 8.59 -10.85 0.92
CA TYR A 209 8.34 -10.26 2.23
C TYR A 209 7.22 -11.06 2.94
N SER A 210 7.42 -11.36 4.22
CA SER A 210 6.50 -12.18 5.02
C SER A 210 6.26 -13.61 4.50
N LEU A 211 7.04 -14.09 3.54
CA LEU A 211 6.96 -15.44 3.01
C LEU A 211 8.18 -16.25 3.44
N GLU A 212 8.03 -17.55 3.56
CA GLU A 212 9.16 -18.46 3.77
C GLU A 212 10.01 -18.48 2.51
N ASP A 213 11.33 -18.32 2.67
CA ASP A 213 12.26 -18.43 1.55
C ASP A 213 12.25 -19.89 1.05
N LEU A 214 12.21 -20.05 -0.26
CA LEU A 214 12.13 -21.37 -0.88
C LEU A 214 13.30 -21.54 -1.86
N ASP A 215 14.12 -22.55 -1.63
CA ASP A 215 15.21 -22.95 -2.51
C ASP A 215 14.78 -24.20 -3.29
N LEU A 216 14.82 -24.16 -4.62
CA LEU A 216 14.49 -25.28 -5.51
C LEU A 216 15.69 -25.63 -6.40
N ASN A 217 16.00 -26.93 -6.49
CA ASN A 217 16.95 -27.45 -7.46
C ASN A 217 16.21 -27.78 -8.76
N VAL A 218 16.64 -27.19 -9.86
CA VAL A 218 16.04 -27.34 -11.18
C VAL A 218 17.08 -27.85 -12.15
N LEU A 219 16.78 -28.94 -12.84
CA LEU A 219 17.54 -29.43 -13.98
C LEU A 219 16.81 -29.01 -15.26
N LEU A 220 17.41 -28.06 -15.96
CA LEU A 220 16.80 -27.45 -17.13
C LEU A 220 17.40 -28.03 -18.41
N HIS A 221 16.63 -28.78 -19.14
CA HIS A 221 17.02 -29.40 -20.43
C HIS A 221 16.63 -28.52 -21.62
N ASP A 222 15.46 -27.89 -21.54
CA ASP A 222 14.89 -26.96 -22.53
C ASP A 222 13.95 -25.98 -21.81
N ARG A 223 13.40 -25.06 -22.55
CA ARG A 223 12.36 -24.15 -22.06
C ARG A 223 11.19 -24.91 -21.39
N GLY A 224 10.64 -24.36 -20.34
CA GLY A 224 9.50 -24.97 -19.69
C GLY A 224 8.89 -24.13 -18.60
N THR A 225 7.98 -24.75 -17.85
CA THR A 225 7.19 -24.08 -16.82
C THR A 225 7.38 -24.76 -15.47
N LEU A 226 7.59 -23.94 -14.43
CA LEU A 226 7.64 -24.35 -13.03
C LEU A 226 6.73 -23.45 -12.21
N ASP A 227 5.55 -23.95 -11.84
CA ASP A 227 4.66 -23.23 -10.93
C ASP A 227 5.09 -23.49 -9.48
N VAL A 228 5.11 -22.41 -8.68
CA VAL A 228 5.64 -22.43 -7.32
C VAL A 228 4.58 -21.91 -6.35
N THR A 229 4.44 -22.61 -5.22
CA THR A 229 3.61 -22.13 -4.11
C THR A 229 4.48 -21.72 -2.95
N MET A 230 4.24 -20.54 -2.37
CA MET A 230 4.96 -20.04 -1.20
C MET A 230 4.01 -19.90 -0.02
N LYS A 231 4.57 -20.03 1.18
CA LYS A 231 3.82 -19.98 2.43
C LYS A 231 4.17 -18.71 3.21
N GLU A 232 3.18 -18.15 3.89
CA GLU A 232 3.41 -17.03 4.81
C GLU A 232 4.33 -17.46 5.97
N LYS A 233 5.35 -16.67 6.25
CA LYS A 233 6.33 -16.92 7.30
C LYS A 233 5.69 -16.71 8.66
N VAL A 234 5.48 -17.77 9.42
CA VAL A 234 5.16 -17.69 10.84
C VAL A 234 6.46 -17.28 11.53
N PHE A 235 6.56 -16.05 12.01
CA PHE A 235 7.78 -15.48 12.56
C PHE A 235 8.30 -16.27 13.76
N ALA A 236 9.27 -17.14 13.53
CA ALA A 236 10.18 -17.61 14.55
C ALA A 236 11.23 -16.50 14.83
N LEU A 237 11.50 -16.19 16.08
CA LEU A 237 12.37 -15.08 16.53
C LEU A 237 13.88 -15.25 16.17
N LYS A 238 14.27 -16.29 15.44
CA LYS A 238 15.66 -16.61 15.09
C LYS A 238 15.76 -16.91 13.58
N GLY A 239 16.28 -15.97 12.84
CA GLY A 239 16.63 -16.16 11.42
C GLY A 239 16.94 -14.82 10.77
N ALA A 240 18.08 -14.72 10.08
CA ALA A 240 18.40 -13.56 9.24
C ALA A 240 17.41 -13.53 8.08
N VAL A 241 16.54 -12.54 8.05
CA VAL A 241 15.65 -12.30 6.90
C VAL A 241 16.46 -11.55 5.86
N ILE A 242 16.89 -12.24 4.81
CA ILE A 242 17.38 -11.58 3.60
C ILE A 242 16.15 -10.98 2.93
N THR A 243 16.08 -9.65 2.86
CA THR A 243 14.90 -8.97 2.33
C THR A 243 15.00 -8.85 0.82
N SER A 244 14.03 -9.44 0.14
CA SER A 244 13.92 -9.41 -1.33
C SER A 244 13.72 -8.00 -1.89
N GLU A 245 13.17 -7.05 -1.13
CA GLU A 245 12.91 -5.69 -1.59
C GLU A 245 14.20 -4.89 -1.87
N GLY A 246 15.22 -5.01 -1.03
CA GLY A 246 16.52 -4.37 -1.26
C GLY A 246 17.17 -4.87 -2.54
N MET A 247 17.17 -6.19 -2.78
CA MET A 247 17.67 -6.77 -4.03
C MET A 247 16.85 -6.37 -5.24
N ALA A 248 15.54 -6.21 -5.11
CA ALA A 248 14.67 -5.74 -6.17
C ALA A 248 15.02 -4.31 -6.62
N ASN A 249 15.19 -3.40 -5.65
CA ASN A 249 15.58 -2.03 -5.93
C ASN A 249 16.96 -1.94 -6.60
N HIS A 250 17.92 -2.78 -6.19
CA HIS A 250 19.23 -2.79 -6.83
C HIS A 250 19.20 -3.31 -8.27
N ARG A 251 18.29 -4.21 -8.61
CA ARG A 251 18.27 -4.89 -9.91
C ARG A 251 17.34 -4.25 -10.94
N SER A 252 16.31 -3.51 -10.52
CA SER A 252 15.47 -2.73 -11.44
C SER A 252 16.27 -1.61 -12.11
N SER A 253 16.09 -1.41 -13.42
CA SER A 253 16.67 -0.30 -14.19
C SER A 253 16.05 1.06 -13.85
N ARG A 254 14.85 1.06 -13.28
CA ARG A 254 14.07 2.27 -13.06
C ARG A 254 14.47 2.98 -11.78
N LEU A 255 14.60 4.29 -11.87
CA LEU A 255 14.90 5.21 -10.77
C LEU A 255 13.61 5.76 -10.17
N GLY A 256 13.55 5.95 -8.84
CA GLY A 256 12.43 6.62 -8.17
C GLY A 256 11.13 5.83 -8.24
N VAL A 257 11.21 4.51 -8.28
CA VAL A 257 10.05 3.62 -8.18
C VAL A 257 9.99 3.04 -6.78
N GLU A 258 8.89 3.31 -6.10
CA GLU A 258 8.64 2.79 -4.75
C GLU A 258 7.46 1.81 -4.80
N ARG A 259 7.73 0.59 -4.39
CA ARG A 259 6.69 -0.42 -4.23
C ARG A 259 6.36 -0.59 -2.75
N VAL A 260 5.10 -0.44 -2.40
CA VAL A 260 4.62 -0.57 -1.02
C VAL A 260 3.58 -1.68 -0.94
N ARG A 261 3.91 -2.73 -0.21
CA ARG A 261 2.98 -3.84 0.01
C ARG A 261 1.98 -3.53 1.13
N VAL A 262 0.81 -4.10 1.01
CA VAL A 262 -0.31 -3.86 1.95
C VAL A 262 0.04 -4.25 3.39
N GLU A 263 0.85 -5.30 3.60
CA GLU A 263 1.30 -5.72 4.92
C GLU A 263 2.13 -4.63 5.62
N ASN A 264 2.90 -3.85 4.86
CA ASN A 264 3.64 -2.71 5.39
C ASN A 264 2.71 -1.53 5.68
N ILE A 265 1.70 -1.31 4.82
CA ILE A 265 0.69 -0.26 5.03
C ILE A 265 -0.06 -0.49 6.35
N LYS A 266 -0.45 -1.72 6.64
CA LYS A 266 -1.18 -2.09 7.86
C LYS A 266 -0.39 -1.91 9.17
N LYS A 267 0.94 -1.74 9.10
CA LYS A 267 1.82 -1.54 10.29
C LYS A 267 2.11 -0.08 10.61
N VAL A 268 1.81 0.84 9.72
CA VAL A 268 2.06 2.27 9.94
C VAL A 268 0.93 2.86 10.77
N PRO A 269 1.21 3.56 11.89
CA PRO A 269 0.18 4.28 12.62
C PRO A 269 -0.35 5.43 11.76
N VAL A 270 -1.65 5.45 11.59
CA VAL A 270 -2.34 6.48 10.80
C VAL A 270 -3.57 6.99 11.55
N VAL A 271 -4.20 8.00 10.99
CA VAL A 271 -5.36 8.66 11.60
C VAL A 271 -6.42 7.61 11.97
N PHE A 272 -6.83 7.63 13.23
CA PHE A 272 -7.85 6.74 13.82
C PHE A 272 -7.55 5.24 13.68
N GLY A 273 -6.30 4.85 13.42
CA GLY A 273 -5.86 3.46 13.37
C GLY A 273 -6.30 2.68 12.12
N GLU A 274 -6.91 3.33 11.15
CA GLU A 274 -7.23 2.70 9.88
C GLU A 274 -6.00 2.74 8.95
N ALA A 275 -5.59 1.58 8.44
CA ALA A 275 -4.51 1.51 7.46
C ALA A 275 -4.89 2.26 6.17
N ASP A 276 -4.01 3.13 5.69
CA ASP A 276 -4.31 4.06 4.60
C ASP A 276 -3.17 4.12 3.58
N VAL A 277 -3.50 3.81 2.33
CA VAL A 277 -2.54 3.76 1.22
C VAL A 277 -1.89 5.13 0.98
N ILE A 278 -2.69 6.19 0.86
CA ILE A 278 -2.19 7.53 0.54
C ILE A 278 -1.33 8.08 1.69
N LYS A 279 -1.76 7.86 2.95
CA LYS A 279 -0.99 8.31 4.11
C LYS A 279 0.38 7.64 4.18
N VAL A 280 0.49 6.36 3.84
CA VAL A 280 1.78 5.66 3.78
C VAL A 280 2.64 6.15 2.62
N ILE A 281 2.06 6.36 1.44
CA ILE A 281 2.78 6.95 0.30
C ILE A 281 3.34 8.34 0.66
N MET A 282 2.61 9.14 1.43
CA MET A 282 3.09 10.44 1.90
C MET A 282 4.26 10.36 2.90
N THR A 283 4.62 9.18 3.44
CA THR A 283 5.81 9.02 4.28
C THR A 283 7.09 8.75 3.47
N LEU A 284 6.99 8.58 2.17
CA LEU A 284 8.12 8.32 1.27
C LEU A 284 8.86 9.62 0.91
N PRO A 285 10.17 9.55 0.58
CA PRO A 285 10.93 10.72 0.20
C PRO A 285 10.42 11.32 -1.12
N GLY A 286 10.41 12.66 -1.20
CA GLY A 286 9.93 13.39 -2.37
C GLY A 286 8.41 13.47 -2.50
N VAL A 287 7.65 12.88 -1.57
CA VAL A 287 6.18 12.94 -1.51
C VAL A 287 5.77 13.80 -0.33
N LYS A 288 5.04 14.87 -0.58
CA LYS A 288 4.65 15.86 0.44
C LYS A 288 3.14 15.92 0.61
N SER A 289 2.70 15.95 1.85
CA SER A 289 1.31 16.30 2.20
C SER A 289 1.07 17.78 1.97
N VAL A 290 -0.15 18.13 1.56
CA VAL A 290 -0.57 19.54 1.48
C VAL A 290 -0.79 20.12 2.88
N GLY A 291 -1.22 19.31 3.83
CA GLY A 291 -1.51 19.67 5.21
C GLY A 291 -2.33 18.61 5.91
N GLU A 292 -2.69 18.86 7.16
CA GLU A 292 -3.54 17.96 7.93
C GLU A 292 -4.98 17.99 7.39
N ALA A 293 -5.64 16.84 7.34
CA ALA A 293 -6.98 16.70 6.77
C ALA A 293 -7.14 17.39 5.39
N SER A 294 -6.10 17.30 4.55
CA SER A 294 -6.14 17.85 3.20
C SER A 294 -6.02 16.74 2.16
N GLY A 295 -6.83 16.83 1.11
CA GLY A 295 -6.80 15.90 0.00
C GLY A 295 -5.58 16.09 -0.90
N GLY A 296 -5.05 14.98 -1.44
CA GLY A 296 -3.96 14.99 -2.40
C GLY A 296 -2.56 14.96 -1.80
N PHE A 297 -1.60 14.79 -2.68
CA PHE A 297 -0.18 14.81 -2.36
C PHE A 297 0.62 15.41 -3.52
N ASN A 298 1.79 15.94 -3.21
CA ASN A 298 2.71 16.55 -4.18
C ASN A 298 3.95 15.69 -4.33
N VAL A 299 4.38 15.44 -5.56
CA VAL A 299 5.57 14.64 -5.84
C VAL A 299 6.61 15.48 -6.57
N ARG A 300 7.81 15.59 -5.99
CA ARG A 300 8.95 16.29 -6.61
C ARG A 300 8.56 17.66 -7.17
N GLY A 301 7.86 18.45 -6.36
CA GLY A 301 7.44 19.80 -6.70
C GLY A 301 6.35 19.91 -7.76
N GLY A 302 5.69 18.81 -8.11
CA GLY A 302 4.47 18.84 -8.92
C GLY A 302 3.23 19.11 -8.07
N ALA A 303 2.21 19.68 -8.68
CA ALA A 303 0.90 19.90 -8.06
C ALA A 303 0.13 18.58 -7.93
N ASN A 304 -0.91 18.57 -7.09
CA ASN A 304 -1.65 17.34 -6.82
C ASN A 304 -2.43 16.78 -8.03
N ASP A 305 -2.92 17.64 -8.94
CA ASP A 305 -3.57 17.25 -10.20
C ASP A 305 -2.60 16.73 -11.26
N GLN A 306 -1.30 16.92 -11.05
CA GLN A 306 -0.23 16.43 -11.93
C GLN A 306 0.17 14.98 -11.63
N ASN A 307 -0.47 14.32 -10.67
CA ASN A 307 -0.28 12.91 -10.37
C ASN A 307 -1.38 12.07 -11.02
N LEU A 308 -1.01 11.01 -11.71
CA LEU A 308 -1.95 10.00 -12.20
C LEU A 308 -2.18 8.97 -11.11
N ILE A 309 -3.41 8.82 -10.66
CA ILE A 309 -3.77 7.83 -9.64
C ILE A 309 -4.69 6.81 -10.30
N LEU A 310 -4.24 5.56 -10.31
CA LEU A 310 -4.94 4.45 -10.93
C LEU A 310 -5.36 3.42 -9.87
N PHE A 311 -6.57 2.90 -10.02
CA PHE A 311 -7.04 1.72 -9.30
C PHE A 311 -7.58 0.71 -10.31
N ASN A 312 -6.91 -0.44 -10.42
CA ASN A 312 -7.20 -1.46 -11.43
C ASN A 312 -7.32 -0.88 -12.86
N ASP A 313 -6.37 -0.03 -13.26
CA ASP A 313 -6.31 0.73 -14.52
C ASP A 313 -7.30 1.90 -14.65
N GLY A 314 -8.30 2.03 -13.81
CA GLY A 314 -9.20 3.19 -13.82
C GLY A 314 -8.62 4.39 -13.10
N THR A 315 -8.93 5.59 -13.58
CA THR A 315 -8.45 6.85 -13.00
C THR A 315 -9.31 7.30 -11.83
N ILE A 316 -8.67 7.59 -10.69
CA ILE A 316 -9.32 8.17 -9.51
C ILE A 316 -8.94 9.64 -9.42
N TYR A 317 -9.90 10.54 -9.65
CA TYR A 317 -9.68 12.00 -9.63
C TYR A 317 -9.57 12.58 -8.23
N ASN A 318 -10.37 12.07 -7.31
CA ASN A 318 -10.26 12.42 -5.88
C ASN A 318 -9.99 11.14 -5.06
N PRO A 319 -8.74 10.92 -4.65
CA PRO A 319 -8.36 9.70 -3.93
C PRO A 319 -8.66 9.76 -2.43
N ASN A 320 -9.54 10.68 -1.98
CA ASN A 320 -9.74 10.96 -0.57
C ASN A 320 -11.20 11.02 -0.18
N HIS A 321 -11.47 10.64 1.08
CA HIS A 321 -12.73 10.87 1.79
C HIS A 321 -12.58 11.95 2.84
N LEU A 322 -13.67 12.67 3.13
CA LEU A 322 -13.78 13.68 4.18
C LEU A 322 -12.57 14.64 4.16
N PHE A 323 -12.34 15.33 3.05
CA PHE A 323 -11.23 16.29 2.85
C PHE A 323 -9.82 15.71 3.01
N GLY A 324 -9.64 14.40 2.93
CA GLY A 324 -8.33 13.76 3.05
C GLY A 324 -8.04 13.21 4.45
N ILE A 325 -9.04 13.08 5.31
CA ILE A 325 -8.89 12.33 6.56
C ILE A 325 -8.62 10.85 6.25
N PHE A 326 -9.35 10.26 5.30
CA PHE A 326 -9.17 8.88 4.84
C PHE A 326 -8.90 8.84 3.34
N SER A 327 -8.19 7.82 2.87
CA SER A 327 -8.07 7.56 1.43
C SER A 327 -9.25 6.76 0.88
N ALA A 328 -9.45 6.87 -0.43
CA ALA A 328 -10.48 6.13 -1.17
C ALA A 328 -10.19 4.62 -1.30
N PHE A 329 -9.06 4.13 -0.77
CA PHE A 329 -8.58 2.77 -1.00
C PHE A 329 -8.72 1.91 0.26
N ASN A 330 -9.59 0.90 0.20
CA ASN A 330 -9.72 -0.09 1.25
C ASN A 330 -8.54 -1.07 1.18
N THR A 331 -7.68 -1.05 2.20
CA THR A 331 -6.47 -1.88 2.26
C THR A 331 -6.72 -3.39 2.32
N ASP A 332 -7.93 -3.83 2.61
CA ASP A 332 -8.24 -5.27 2.63
C ASP A 332 -8.43 -5.86 1.22
N ILE A 333 -8.68 -4.99 0.22
CA ILE A 333 -8.84 -5.40 -1.18
C ILE A 333 -7.68 -5.00 -2.10
N VAL A 334 -6.71 -4.23 -1.59
CA VAL A 334 -5.50 -3.84 -2.33
C VAL A 334 -4.44 -4.93 -2.19
N SER A 335 -3.73 -5.26 -3.29
CA SER A 335 -2.59 -6.19 -3.30
C SER A 335 -1.26 -5.47 -3.30
N ASP A 336 -1.09 -4.51 -4.20
CA ASP A 336 0.18 -3.84 -4.47
C ASP A 336 -0.03 -2.36 -4.79
N VAL A 337 0.96 -1.56 -4.43
CA VAL A 337 0.96 -0.12 -4.69
C VAL A 337 2.33 0.27 -5.23
N GLU A 338 2.36 0.77 -6.46
CA GLU A 338 3.57 1.27 -7.11
C GLU A 338 3.49 2.78 -7.31
N LEU A 339 4.47 3.50 -6.78
CA LEU A 339 4.64 4.93 -7.01
C LEU A 339 5.85 5.17 -7.92
N PHE A 340 5.60 5.73 -9.10
CA PHE A 340 6.63 6.19 -10.03
C PHE A 340 6.85 7.69 -9.85
N LYS A 341 7.94 8.08 -9.21
CA LYS A 341 8.37 9.49 -9.01
C LYS A 341 9.24 9.98 -10.17
N SER A 342 9.96 9.06 -10.82
CA SER A 342 10.70 9.25 -12.09
C SER A 342 10.79 7.91 -12.83
N SER A 343 11.51 7.83 -13.96
CA SER A 343 11.56 6.65 -14.82
C SER A 343 10.17 6.03 -15.07
N ILE A 344 9.19 6.90 -15.36
CA ILE A 344 7.80 6.51 -15.60
C ILE A 344 7.75 5.75 -16.93
N PRO A 345 7.24 4.50 -16.97
CA PRO A 345 7.08 3.75 -18.22
C PRO A 345 6.26 4.47 -19.29
N ALA A 346 6.59 4.25 -20.58
CA ALA A 346 5.91 4.92 -21.70
C ALA A 346 4.43 4.56 -21.82
N GLU A 347 3.98 3.48 -21.20
CA GLU A 347 2.55 3.13 -21.11
C GLU A 347 1.72 4.14 -20.31
N TYR A 348 2.33 4.87 -19.37
CA TYR A 348 1.65 5.91 -18.59
C TYR A 348 1.88 7.30 -19.20
N GLY A 349 0.82 8.11 -19.20
CA GLY A 349 0.85 9.49 -19.71
C GLY A 349 -0.33 10.31 -19.19
N GLY A 350 -0.50 11.52 -19.75
CA GLY A 350 -1.61 12.42 -19.39
C GLY A 350 -1.43 13.16 -18.07
N ARG A 351 -0.29 12.99 -17.38
CA ARG A 351 0.11 13.72 -16.17
C ARG A 351 1.61 13.97 -16.18
N ILE A 352 2.08 15.05 -15.54
CA ILE A 352 3.48 15.51 -15.65
C ILE A 352 4.31 15.34 -14.38
N SER A 353 3.77 14.76 -13.30
CA SER A 353 4.49 14.63 -12.04
C SER A 353 4.83 13.20 -11.65
N SER A 354 3.83 12.38 -11.37
CA SER A 354 4.02 11.00 -10.92
C SER A 354 2.88 10.10 -11.36
N VAL A 355 3.08 8.79 -11.20
CA VAL A 355 2.01 7.79 -11.35
C VAL A 355 1.94 6.95 -10.08
N LEU A 356 0.75 6.83 -9.52
CA LEU A 356 0.42 5.92 -8.43
C LEU A 356 -0.50 4.85 -8.98
N ASP A 357 0.02 3.64 -9.14
CA ASP A 357 -0.72 2.49 -9.64
C ASP A 357 -1.06 1.55 -8.48
N ILE A 358 -2.35 1.35 -8.25
CA ILE A 358 -2.89 0.54 -7.16
C ILE A 358 -3.62 -0.64 -7.76
N SER A 359 -3.14 -1.84 -7.46
CA SER A 359 -3.74 -3.10 -7.91
C SER A 359 -4.60 -3.73 -6.82
N GLY A 360 -5.77 -4.22 -7.18
CA GLY A 360 -6.64 -4.99 -6.30
C GLY A 360 -6.26 -6.47 -6.24
N ARG A 361 -6.67 -7.14 -5.15
CA ARG A 361 -6.50 -8.60 -4.94
C ARG A 361 -7.49 -9.40 -5.78
N GLU A 362 -7.13 -10.62 -6.13
CA GLU A 362 -8.01 -11.52 -6.90
C GLU A 362 -9.06 -12.26 -6.05
N GLY A 363 -8.87 -12.32 -4.74
CA GLY A 363 -9.69 -13.08 -3.82
C GLY A 363 -9.27 -14.55 -3.66
N ASN A 364 -9.59 -15.13 -2.50
CA ASN A 364 -9.18 -16.48 -2.11
C ASN A 364 -9.77 -17.54 -3.06
N SER A 365 -8.93 -18.34 -3.69
CA SER A 365 -9.34 -19.39 -4.64
C SER A 365 -9.72 -20.72 -4.00
N LYS A 366 -9.44 -20.91 -2.70
CA LYS A 366 -9.57 -22.19 -1.99
C LYS A 366 -10.76 -22.24 -1.04
N LYS A 367 -10.99 -21.18 -0.27
CA LYS A 367 -12.06 -21.11 0.75
C LYS A 367 -12.65 -19.71 0.85
N VAL A 368 -13.84 -19.62 1.42
CA VAL A 368 -14.42 -18.33 1.81
C VAL A 368 -13.67 -17.81 3.03
N ALA A 369 -13.30 -16.56 2.98
CA ALA A 369 -12.59 -15.84 4.04
C ALA A 369 -13.09 -14.40 4.09
N GLY A 370 -12.78 -13.69 5.16
CA GLY A 370 -13.16 -12.30 5.26
C GLY A 370 -12.60 -11.62 6.50
N SER A 371 -12.84 -10.32 6.59
CA SER A 371 -12.51 -9.57 7.79
C SER A 371 -13.55 -8.51 8.12
N LEU A 372 -13.60 -8.17 9.39
CA LEU A 372 -14.38 -7.07 9.93
C LEU A 372 -13.44 -6.17 10.74
N GLY A 373 -13.33 -4.92 10.35
CA GLY A 373 -12.61 -3.90 11.08
C GLY A 373 -13.59 -2.92 11.72
N LEU A 374 -13.44 -2.69 13.03
CA LEU A 374 -14.25 -1.75 13.79
C LEU A 374 -13.32 -0.72 14.42
N GLY A 375 -13.44 0.52 13.99
CA GLY A 375 -12.74 1.67 14.55
C GLY A 375 -13.69 2.64 15.23
N VAL A 376 -13.15 3.70 15.80
CA VAL A 376 -13.95 4.74 16.50
C VAL A 376 -14.85 5.51 15.53
N LEU A 377 -14.40 5.73 14.29
CA LEU A 377 -15.12 6.52 13.30
C LEU A 377 -15.56 5.72 12.07
N THR A 378 -14.88 4.60 11.79
CA THR A 378 -15.10 3.84 10.56
C THR A 378 -15.30 2.36 10.87
N SER A 379 -16.09 1.71 10.05
CA SER A 379 -16.18 0.26 9.97
C SER A 379 -15.86 -0.18 8.55
N ARG A 380 -15.14 -1.29 8.44
CA ARG A 380 -14.86 -1.93 7.17
C ARG A 380 -15.16 -3.42 7.23
N PHE A 381 -15.61 -3.93 6.13
CA PHE A 381 -15.92 -5.35 5.95
C PHE A 381 -15.36 -5.79 4.60
N HIS A 382 -14.79 -6.99 4.55
CA HIS A 382 -14.59 -7.65 3.28
C HIS A 382 -14.90 -9.13 3.38
N ILE A 383 -15.33 -9.70 2.27
CA ILE A 383 -15.55 -11.12 2.07
C ILE A 383 -15.01 -11.53 0.71
N GLU A 384 -14.36 -12.67 0.67
CA GLU A 384 -13.75 -13.21 -0.53
C GLU A 384 -13.90 -14.73 -0.57
N GLY A 385 -13.81 -15.30 -1.77
CA GLY A 385 -13.86 -16.74 -1.91
C GLY A 385 -13.99 -17.21 -3.35
N PRO A 386 -14.03 -18.54 -3.57
CA PRO A 386 -14.26 -19.11 -4.88
C PRO A 386 -15.76 -19.25 -5.18
N PHE A 387 -16.21 -18.74 -6.34
CA PHE A 387 -17.41 -19.24 -6.98
C PHE A 387 -17.14 -20.64 -7.59
N LYS A 388 -15.96 -20.82 -8.17
CA LYS A 388 -15.46 -22.10 -8.63
C LYS A 388 -14.02 -22.22 -8.20
N LYS A 389 -13.73 -23.21 -7.35
CA LYS A 389 -12.38 -23.45 -6.81
C LYS A 389 -11.31 -23.37 -7.90
N GLU A 390 -10.23 -22.66 -7.64
CA GLU A 390 -9.05 -22.45 -8.48
C GLU A 390 -9.32 -21.78 -9.85
N LYS A 391 -10.59 -21.46 -10.19
CA LYS A 391 -10.95 -20.87 -11.48
C LYS A 391 -11.60 -19.51 -11.38
N THR A 392 -12.61 -19.37 -10.51
CA THR A 392 -13.39 -18.13 -10.41
C THR A 392 -13.43 -17.69 -8.97
N THR A 393 -12.90 -16.53 -8.69
CA THR A 393 -12.88 -15.93 -7.36
C THR A 393 -13.68 -14.62 -7.34
N PHE A 394 -14.14 -14.26 -6.17
CA PHE A 394 -14.70 -12.96 -5.91
C PHE A 394 -14.06 -12.35 -4.66
N ILE A 395 -14.01 -11.04 -4.63
CA ILE A 395 -13.76 -10.25 -3.43
C ILE A 395 -14.73 -9.07 -3.42
N PHE A 396 -15.34 -8.85 -2.28
CA PHE A 396 -16.23 -7.73 -2.03
C PHE A 396 -15.79 -7.02 -0.76
N GLY A 397 -15.67 -5.71 -0.83
CA GLY A 397 -15.30 -4.85 0.30
C GLY A 397 -16.27 -3.69 0.44
N ALA A 398 -16.60 -3.36 1.67
CA ALA A 398 -17.43 -2.22 2.01
C ALA A 398 -16.79 -1.46 3.18
N ARG A 399 -16.88 -0.14 3.15
CA ARG A 399 -16.44 0.71 4.23
C ARG A 399 -17.42 1.84 4.43
N THR A 400 -17.64 2.21 5.69
CA THR A 400 -18.54 3.31 6.06
C THR A 400 -17.98 4.06 7.26
N THR A 401 -18.37 5.32 7.39
CA THR A 401 -18.09 6.12 8.59
C THR A 401 -19.37 6.51 9.31
N TYR A 402 -19.26 6.64 10.61
CA TYR A 402 -20.31 7.12 11.53
C TYR A 402 -19.77 8.25 12.42
N SER A 403 -19.09 9.21 11.82
CA SER A 403 -18.36 10.29 12.50
C SER A 403 -19.25 11.42 13.03
N ASP A 404 -20.53 11.45 12.72
CA ASP A 404 -21.48 12.53 13.15
C ASP A 404 -21.52 12.72 14.68
N TRP A 405 -21.35 11.64 15.45
CA TRP A 405 -21.32 11.73 16.92
C TRP A 405 -20.16 12.60 17.45
N MET A 406 -19.00 12.56 16.74
CA MET A 406 -17.83 13.34 17.14
C MET A 406 -18.10 14.86 17.02
N LEU A 407 -18.82 15.27 15.98
CA LEU A 407 -19.21 16.66 15.81
C LEU A 407 -20.23 17.12 16.88
N LYS A 408 -21.13 16.22 17.28
CA LYS A 408 -22.13 16.47 18.34
C LYS A 408 -21.52 16.59 19.74
N VAL A 409 -20.31 16.11 19.97
CA VAL A 409 -19.59 16.25 21.26
C VAL A 409 -18.95 17.66 21.37
N LEU A 410 -18.82 18.39 20.27
CA LEU A 410 -18.34 19.77 20.31
C LEU A 410 -19.28 20.65 21.17
N PRO A 411 -18.74 21.72 21.81
CA PRO A 411 -19.56 22.65 22.55
C PRO A 411 -20.72 23.21 21.70
N LYS A 412 -21.91 23.29 22.26
CA LYS A 412 -23.14 23.74 21.55
C LYS A 412 -23.04 25.13 20.91
N ASN A 413 -22.14 25.94 21.39
CA ASN A 413 -21.82 27.29 20.82
C ASN A 413 -20.83 27.21 19.64
N SER A 414 -20.34 26.05 19.30
CA SER A 414 -19.52 25.82 18.10
C SER A 414 -20.44 25.74 16.87
N GLU A 415 -20.14 26.53 15.85
CA GLU A 415 -20.83 26.46 14.54
C GLU A 415 -20.79 25.07 13.90
N TYR A 416 -19.80 24.25 14.29
CA TYR A 416 -19.59 22.91 13.77
C TYR A 416 -20.36 21.81 14.50
N SER A 417 -21.02 22.10 15.62
CA SER A 417 -21.77 21.12 16.44
C SER A 417 -22.95 20.47 15.69
N ASN A 418 -23.51 21.19 14.72
CA ASN A 418 -24.60 20.71 13.84
C ASN A 418 -24.09 20.11 12.52
N GLY A 419 -22.76 20.00 12.38
CA GLY A 419 -22.17 19.42 11.21
C GLY A 419 -22.47 17.93 11.00
N THR A 420 -22.35 17.48 9.78
CA THR A 420 -22.40 16.05 9.42
C THR A 420 -21.21 15.70 8.57
N ALA A 421 -20.64 14.50 8.76
CA ALA A 421 -19.53 14.02 7.98
C ALA A 421 -19.66 12.50 7.82
N SER A 422 -19.88 12.03 6.60
CA SER A 422 -20.03 10.60 6.33
C SER A 422 -19.50 10.25 4.95
N PHE A 423 -18.94 9.06 4.83
CA PHE A 423 -18.68 8.43 3.54
C PHE A 423 -19.07 6.95 3.56
N ASN A 424 -19.30 6.44 2.36
CA ASN A 424 -19.48 5.01 2.12
C ASN A 424 -18.71 4.66 0.86
N ASP A 425 -17.97 3.56 0.88
CA ASP A 425 -17.37 3.00 -0.32
C ASP A 425 -17.67 1.50 -0.45
N LEU A 426 -17.76 1.06 -1.70
CA LEU A 426 -18.01 -0.32 -2.10
C LEU A 426 -16.98 -0.69 -3.17
N ASN A 427 -16.43 -1.87 -3.03
CA ASN A 427 -15.49 -2.46 -3.97
C ASN A 427 -15.94 -3.88 -4.28
N ALA A 428 -15.91 -4.26 -5.54
CA ALA A 428 -16.21 -5.62 -5.95
C ALA A 428 -15.25 -6.02 -7.08
N GLN A 429 -14.71 -7.21 -6.99
CA GLN A 429 -13.89 -7.77 -8.05
C GLN A 429 -14.25 -9.25 -8.26
N VAL A 430 -14.31 -9.65 -9.52
CA VAL A 430 -14.47 -11.04 -9.94
C VAL A 430 -13.34 -11.36 -10.90
N SER A 431 -12.60 -12.40 -10.60
CA SER A 431 -11.49 -12.88 -11.42
C SER A 431 -11.80 -14.29 -11.91
N HIS A 432 -11.69 -14.50 -13.22
CA HIS A 432 -11.89 -15.81 -13.84
C HIS A 432 -10.64 -16.23 -14.60
N ARG A 433 -10.11 -17.41 -14.25
CA ARG A 433 -8.98 -18.04 -14.92
C ARG A 433 -9.48 -19.14 -15.82
N PHE A 434 -9.50 -18.88 -17.15
CA PHE A 434 -9.89 -19.89 -18.15
C PHE A 434 -8.90 -21.06 -18.15
N ASN A 435 -7.61 -20.71 -18.14
CA ASN A 435 -6.48 -21.63 -18.03
C ASN A 435 -5.26 -20.87 -17.48
N GLN A 436 -4.10 -21.50 -17.38
CA GLN A 436 -2.86 -20.89 -16.87
C GLN A 436 -2.39 -19.68 -17.68
N ARG A 437 -2.83 -19.54 -18.95
CA ARG A 437 -2.42 -18.45 -19.87
C ARG A 437 -3.47 -17.38 -20.06
N ASN A 438 -4.72 -17.61 -19.68
CA ASN A 438 -5.84 -16.68 -19.91
C ASN A 438 -6.59 -16.36 -18.64
N SER A 439 -6.70 -15.11 -18.32
CA SER A 439 -7.52 -14.61 -17.20
C SER A 439 -8.31 -13.37 -17.58
N LEU A 440 -9.47 -13.22 -16.96
CA LEU A 440 -10.38 -12.10 -17.12
C LEU A 440 -10.77 -11.57 -15.74
N HIS A 441 -10.64 -10.27 -15.55
CA HIS A 441 -10.90 -9.60 -14.29
C HIS A 441 -11.93 -8.50 -14.51
N PHE A 442 -12.97 -8.49 -13.69
CA PHE A 442 -13.96 -7.43 -13.57
C PHE A 442 -13.76 -6.72 -12.24
N SER A 443 -13.66 -5.41 -12.26
CA SER A 443 -13.49 -4.61 -11.05
C SER A 443 -14.48 -3.46 -11.05
N GLY A 444 -15.09 -3.20 -9.90
CA GLY A 444 -15.98 -2.07 -9.67
C GLY A 444 -15.64 -1.38 -8.35
N TYR A 445 -15.61 -0.07 -8.39
CA TYR A 445 -15.46 0.79 -7.21
C TYR A 445 -16.52 1.89 -7.26
N TYR A 446 -17.17 2.13 -6.14
CA TYR A 446 -18.09 3.24 -5.95
C TYR A 446 -17.90 3.85 -4.57
N SER A 447 -17.82 5.17 -4.51
CA SER A 447 -17.82 5.90 -3.24
C SER A 447 -18.74 7.10 -3.28
N ARG A 448 -19.24 7.44 -2.11
CA ARG A 448 -20.04 8.65 -1.89
C ARG A 448 -19.69 9.27 -0.56
N ASP A 449 -19.42 10.58 -0.60
CA ASP A 449 -19.14 11.42 0.55
C ASP A 449 -20.24 12.46 0.72
N LYS A 450 -20.56 12.78 1.96
CA LYS A 450 -21.43 13.87 2.36
C LYS A 450 -20.84 14.53 3.59
N PHE A 451 -20.67 15.82 3.55
CA PHE A 451 -20.31 16.59 4.73
C PHE A 451 -20.90 17.98 4.69
N SER A 452 -21.13 18.51 5.88
CA SER A 452 -21.59 19.87 6.14
C SER A 452 -20.92 20.32 7.42
N PHE A 453 -20.18 21.40 7.38
CA PHE A 453 -19.61 21.98 8.60
C PHE A 453 -20.61 22.91 9.29
N THR A 454 -21.35 23.68 8.51
CA THR A 454 -22.44 24.53 8.97
C THR A 454 -23.76 23.92 8.51
N ALA A 455 -24.87 24.26 9.14
CA ALA A 455 -26.17 23.75 8.73
C ALA A 455 -26.55 24.15 7.30
N ASP A 456 -25.92 25.19 6.78
CA ASP A 456 -26.35 25.89 5.57
C ASP A 456 -25.67 25.40 4.29
N THR A 457 -24.47 24.81 4.37
CA THR A 457 -23.74 24.35 3.19
C THR A 457 -23.42 22.88 3.28
N THR A 458 -23.93 22.12 2.30
CA THR A 458 -23.68 20.69 2.18
C THR A 458 -22.84 20.39 0.93
N TYR A 459 -21.76 19.64 1.13
CA TYR A 459 -20.90 19.13 0.07
C TYR A 459 -21.15 17.65 -0.12
N ARG A 460 -21.28 17.22 -1.38
CA ARG A 460 -21.36 15.81 -1.76
C ARG A 460 -20.41 15.55 -2.91
N TYR A 461 -19.69 14.45 -2.88
CA TYR A 461 -18.94 14.00 -4.03
C TYR A 461 -18.96 12.49 -4.13
N HIS A 462 -18.71 11.99 -5.33
CA HIS A 462 -18.68 10.56 -5.61
C HIS A 462 -17.56 10.23 -6.59
N ASN A 463 -17.05 9.01 -6.47
CA ASN A 463 -16.25 8.35 -7.50
C ASN A 463 -16.98 7.08 -7.91
N ALA A 464 -16.93 6.76 -9.18
CA ALA A 464 -17.31 5.46 -9.71
C ALA A 464 -16.28 5.02 -10.74
N ASN A 465 -15.84 3.78 -10.63
CA ASN A 465 -14.87 3.18 -11.53
C ASN A 465 -15.33 1.77 -11.86
N PHE A 466 -15.32 1.42 -13.12
CA PHE A 466 -15.57 0.07 -13.59
C PHE A 466 -14.50 -0.29 -14.61
N SER A 467 -13.86 -1.46 -14.46
CA SER A 467 -12.85 -1.93 -15.37
C SER A 467 -13.02 -3.42 -15.71
N VAL A 468 -12.65 -3.76 -16.93
CA VAL A 468 -12.52 -5.11 -17.44
C VAL A 468 -11.10 -5.27 -17.97
N LYS A 469 -10.37 -6.24 -17.43
CA LYS A 469 -9.00 -6.55 -17.82
C LYS A 469 -8.88 -7.99 -18.28
N TRP A 470 -8.46 -8.19 -19.50
CA TRP A 470 -8.14 -9.49 -20.08
C TRP A 470 -6.64 -9.63 -20.26
N ARG A 471 -6.07 -10.70 -19.72
CA ARG A 471 -4.66 -11.06 -19.87
C ARG A 471 -4.55 -12.38 -20.63
N ASN A 472 -3.65 -12.41 -21.60
CA ASN A 472 -3.36 -13.59 -22.38
C ASN A 472 -1.84 -13.72 -22.60
N HIS A 473 -1.27 -14.83 -22.18
CA HIS A 473 0.10 -15.23 -22.49
C HIS A 473 0.07 -16.18 -23.70
N PHE A 474 0.26 -15.63 -24.92
CA PHE A 474 0.18 -16.42 -26.18
C PHE A 474 1.25 -17.50 -26.25
N SER A 475 2.45 -17.19 -25.77
CA SER A 475 3.59 -18.09 -25.71
C SER A 475 4.51 -17.67 -24.56
N ASP A 476 5.55 -18.44 -24.35
CA ASP A 476 6.52 -18.20 -23.28
C ASP A 476 7.27 -16.85 -23.37
N GLY A 477 7.11 -16.11 -24.46
CA GLY A 477 7.74 -14.80 -24.69
C GLY A 477 6.79 -13.65 -24.91
N HIS A 478 5.50 -13.90 -25.12
CA HIS A 478 4.57 -12.89 -25.59
C HIS A 478 3.29 -12.86 -24.78
N SER A 479 2.92 -11.69 -24.33
CA SER A 479 1.65 -11.48 -23.61
C SER A 479 0.90 -10.27 -24.15
N LEU A 480 -0.41 -10.31 -23.99
CA LEU A 480 -1.35 -9.23 -24.26
C LEU A 480 -2.12 -8.93 -22.99
N THR A 481 -2.22 -7.65 -22.67
CA THR A 481 -3.17 -7.14 -21.68
C THR A 481 -4.07 -6.14 -22.39
N LEU A 482 -5.37 -6.39 -22.34
CA LEU A 482 -6.42 -5.49 -22.79
C LEU A 482 -7.19 -5.02 -21.57
N SER A 483 -7.25 -3.71 -21.34
CA SER A 483 -8.03 -3.11 -20.27
C SER A 483 -8.98 -2.07 -20.85
N THR A 484 -10.24 -2.11 -20.44
CA THR A 484 -11.23 -1.11 -20.81
C THR A 484 -12.09 -0.79 -19.59
N GLY A 485 -12.62 0.40 -19.54
CA GLY A 485 -13.42 0.79 -18.40
C GLY A 485 -14.05 2.17 -18.53
N TYR A 486 -14.73 2.52 -17.48
CA TYR A 486 -15.44 3.80 -17.34
C TYR A 486 -15.21 4.35 -15.96
N ASP A 487 -14.81 5.62 -15.88
CA ASP A 487 -14.56 6.35 -14.63
C ASP A 487 -15.48 7.57 -14.58
N SER A 488 -15.98 7.87 -13.39
CA SER A 488 -16.78 9.05 -13.12
C SER A 488 -16.40 9.66 -11.77
N TYR A 489 -16.21 10.96 -11.78
CA TYR A 489 -16.06 11.78 -10.57
C TYR A 489 -17.03 12.94 -10.68
N GLY A 490 -17.77 13.21 -9.61
CA GLY A 490 -18.64 14.37 -9.56
C GLY A 490 -18.74 14.93 -8.16
N TYR A 491 -18.98 16.23 -8.10
CA TYR A 491 -19.33 16.90 -6.85
C TYR A 491 -20.61 17.71 -6.98
N LYS A 492 -21.23 17.95 -5.83
CA LYS A 492 -22.39 18.84 -5.68
C LYS A 492 -22.26 19.60 -4.37
N VAL A 493 -22.39 20.92 -4.45
CA VAL A 493 -22.47 21.82 -3.28
C VAL A 493 -23.87 22.39 -3.24
N GLU A 494 -24.53 22.31 -2.11
CA GLU A 494 -25.85 22.91 -1.85
C GLU A 494 -25.67 23.96 -0.77
N ASP A 495 -26.00 25.21 -1.11
CA ASP A 495 -26.01 26.35 -0.21
C ASP A 495 -27.45 26.76 0.07
N THR A 496 -27.82 26.72 1.36
CA THR A 496 -29.18 27.05 1.85
C THR A 496 -29.15 28.16 2.89
N HIS A 497 -28.06 28.95 2.93
CA HIS A 497 -27.90 30.05 3.92
C HIS A 497 -29.03 31.08 3.84
N ASN A 498 -29.52 31.36 2.65
CA ASN A 498 -30.64 32.27 2.41
C ASN A 498 -31.58 31.65 1.38
N GLU A 499 -32.86 31.48 1.72
CA GLU A 499 -33.88 30.88 0.85
C GLU A 499 -33.96 31.53 -0.53
N TRP A 500 -33.81 32.85 -0.63
CA TRP A 500 -33.89 33.61 -1.86
C TRP A 500 -32.64 33.47 -2.76
N SER A 501 -31.53 33.15 -2.18
CA SER A 501 -30.25 32.98 -2.89
C SER A 501 -29.70 31.55 -2.80
N SER A 502 -30.50 30.57 -2.39
CA SER A 502 -30.09 29.20 -2.27
C SER A 502 -29.85 28.58 -3.64
N PHE A 503 -28.77 27.82 -3.75
CA PHE A 503 -28.36 27.19 -5.02
C PHE A 503 -27.75 25.82 -4.82
N SER A 504 -27.72 25.07 -5.89
CA SER A 504 -26.88 23.89 -6.03
C SER A 504 -25.86 24.10 -7.14
N LEU A 505 -24.60 23.84 -6.84
CA LEU A 505 -23.49 23.85 -7.79
C LEU A 505 -22.97 22.45 -7.99
N SER A 506 -22.86 21.97 -9.23
CA SER A 506 -22.32 20.64 -9.51
C SER A 506 -21.33 20.65 -10.67
N SER A 507 -20.41 19.70 -10.68
CA SER A 507 -19.49 19.43 -11.78
C SER A 507 -19.26 17.93 -11.88
N ASN A 508 -19.01 17.44 -13.11
CA ASN A 508 -18.77 16.03 -13.36
C ASN A 508 -17.64 15.84 -14.38
N ILE A 509 -16.83 14.83 -14.13
CA ILE A 509 -15.85 14.29 -15.07
C ILE A 509 -16.26 12.86 -15.35
N ARG A 510 -16.41 12.49 -16.61
CA ARG A 510 -16.68 11.13 -17.05
C ARG A 510 -15.67 10.78 -18.13
N GLN A 511 -15.12 9.58 -18.07
CA GLN A 511 -14.23 9.10 -19.11
C GLN A 511 -14.42 7.61 -19.37
N GLY A 512 -14.35 7.25 -20.64
CA GLY A 512 -14.18 5.87 -21.09
C GLY A 512 -12.76 5.66 -21.59
N TYR A 513 -12.17 4.52 -21.29
CA TYR A 513 -10.81 4.22 -21.74
C TYR A 513 -10.66 2.83 -22.32
N LEU A 514 -9.67 2.72 -23.22
CA LEU A 514 -9.18 1.46 -23.78
C LEU A 514 -7.65 1.48 -23.73
N ARG A 515 -7.06 0.44 -23.16
CA ARG A 515 -5.60 0.24 -23.09
C ARG A 515 -5.26 -1.12 -23.65
N LEU A 516 -4.40 -1.14 -24.64
CA LEU A 516 -3.88 -2.35 -25.25
C LEU A 516 -2.37 -2.39 -25.07
N LYS A 517 -1.86 -3.41 -24.40
CA LYS A 517 -0.44 -3.59 -24.12
C LYS A 517 0.02 -4.96 -24.58
N PHE A 518 0.96 -4.96 -25.49
CA PHE A 518 1.74 -6.14 -25.85
C PHE A 518 3.07 -6.12 -25.13
N GLN A 519 3.49 -7.25 -24.65
CA GLN A 519 4.83 -7.44 -24.09
C GLN A 519 5.47 -8.60 -24.78
N SER A 520 6.66 -8.37 -25.36
CA SER A 520 7.38 -9.34 -26.16
C SER A 520 8.83 -9.41 -25.71
N LEU A 521 9.27 -10.60 -25.40
CA LEU A 521 10.66 -10.86 -25.13
C LEU A 521 11.33 -11.24 -26.45
N VAL A 522 12.20 -10.35 -26.96
CA VAL A 522 12.90 -10.51 -28.20
C VAL A 522 14.40 -10.65 -27.92
N ALA A 523 14.97 -11.78 -28.26
CA ALA A 523 16.31 -12.15 -27.84
C ALA A 523 16.49 -12.10 -26.31
N ALA A 524 17.52 -12.71 -25.79
CA ALA A 524 17.74 -12.87 -24.35
C ALA A 524 17.92 -11.56 -23.54
N LYS A 525 17.97 -10.41 -24.20
CA LYS A 525 18.42 -9.13 -23.61
C LYS A 525 17.42 -7.99 -23.78
N HIS A 526 16.39 -8.15 -24.62
CA HIS A 526 15.41 -7.13 -24.93
C HIS A 526 14.01 -7.53 -24.51
N THR A 527 13.38 -6.71 -23.71
CA THR A 527 11.96 -6.85 -23.37
C THR A 527 11.21 -5.65 -23.93
N PHE A 528 10.49 -5.87 -25.02
CA PHE A 528 9.65 -4.85 -25.64
C PHE A 528 8.27 -4.81 -24.98
N SER A 529 7.79 -3.61 -24.71
CA SER A 529 6.42 -3.34 -24.31
C SER A 529 5.87 -2.24 -25.22
N TYR A 530 4.79 -2.51 -25.94
CA TYR A 530 4.23 -1.56 -26.90
C TYR A 530 2.71 -1.67 -26.93
N GLY A 531 2.06 -0.61 -27.34
CA GLY A 531 0.60 -0.61 -27.39
C GLY A 531 -0.04 0.73 -27.68
N LEU A 532 -1.32 0.77 -27.35
CA LEU A 532 -2.21 1.90 -27.58
C LEU A 532 -3.00 2.19 -26.32
N ASN A 533 -3.11 3.47 -25.96
CA ASN A 533 -4.02 3.96 -24.93
C ASN A 533 -4.95 5.00 -25.57
N THR A 534 -6.24 4.88 -25.32
CA THR A 534 -7.24 5.84 -25.76
C THR A 534 -8.15 6.20 -24.60
N THR A 535 -8.42 7.49 -24.41
CA THR A 535 -9.33 8.00 -23.38
C THR A 535 -10.25 9.04 -23.99
N MET A 536 -11.55 8.83 -23.85
CA MET A 536 -12.58 9.77 -24.25
C MET A 536 -13.09 10.52 -23.02
N TYR A 537 -12.91 11.83 -23.00
CA TYR A 537 -13.31 12.70 -21.91
C TYR A 537 -14.66 13.38 -22.17
N ASN A 538 -15.45 13.51 -21.11
CA ASN A 538 -16.67 14.33 -21.05
C ASN A 538 -16.66 15.06 -19.70
N VAL A 539 -16.37 16.36 -19.70
CA VAL A 539 -16.23 17.20 -18.53
C VAL A 539 -17.35 18.26 -18.53
N GLU A 540 -18.11 18.29 -17.44
CA GLU A 540 -19.10 19.32 -17.15
C GLU A 540 -18.49 20.27 -16.10
N PRO A 541 -17.89 21.41 -16.48
CA PRO A 541 -17.08 22.23 -15.58
C PRO A 541 -17.90 22.88 -14.47
N GLY A 542 -19.16 23.14 -14.70
CA GLY A 542 -20.04 23.74 -13.69
C GLY A 542 -21.50 23.87 -14.16
N ASN A 543 -22.38 23.60 -13.21
CA ASN A 543 -23.82 23.73 -13.38
C ASN A 543 -24.40 24.29 -12.08
N ARG A 544 -24.88 25.55 -12.08
CA ARG A 544 -25.54 26.20 -10.94
C ARG A 544 -27.04 26.26 -11.20
N LEU A 545 -27.80 25.71 -10.28
CA LEU A 545 -29.26 25.66 -10.34
C LEU A 545 -29.87 26.26 -9.07
N PRO A 546 -31.06 26.87 -9.09
CA PRO A 546 -31.76 27.23 -7.88
C PRO A 546 -32.01 26.00 -7.01
N TYR A 547 -32.04 26.19 -5.70
CA TYR A 547 -32.33 25.14 -4.73
C TYR A 547 -33.51 25.59 -3.87
N GLY A 548 -34.61 24.83 -3.90
CA GLY A 548 -35.90 25.18 -3.28
C GLY A 548 -36.75 26.12 -4.14
N ASP A 549 -38.05 26.19 -3.79
CA ASP A 549 -39.07 26.91 -4.58
C ASP A 549 -38.96 28.43 -4.48
N SER A 550 -38.34 28.96 -3.39
CA SER A 550 -38.18 30.37 -3.13
C SER A 550 -36.93 30.98 -3.75
N SER A 551 -36.06 30.18 -4.33
CA SER A 551 -34.78 30.70 -4.86
C SER A 551 -34.96 31.52 -6.12
N GLY A 552 -34.47 32.76 -6.09
CA GLY A 552 -34.37 33.64 -7.26
C GLY A 552 -33.10 33.48 -8.09
N ILE A 553 -32.32 32.43 -7.88
CA ILE A 553 -31.10 32.20 -8.61
C ILE A 553 -31.41 31.74 -10.04
N GLU A 554 -30.85 32.40 -11.03
CA GLU A 554 -30.96 32.01 -12.42
C GLU A 554 -30.10 30.76 -12.69
N PRO A 555 -30.66 29.72 -13.38
CA PRO A 555 -29.91 28.57 -13.82
C PRO A 555 -28.78 28.95 -14.78
N ARG A 556 -27.57 28.49 -14.47
CA ARG A 556 -26.40 28.72 -15.34
C ARG A 556 -25.62 27.44 -15.52
N ARG A 557 -25.35 27.09 -16.79
CA ARG A 557 -24.56 25.89 -17.14
C ARG A 557 -23.41 26.29 -18.04
N LEU A 558 -22.21 25.88 -17.65
CA LEU A 558 -21.04 26.01 -18.51
C LEU A 558 -21.08 24.96 -19.63
N VAL A 559 -20.43 25.26 -20.74
CA VAL A 559 -20.38 24.36 -21.89
C VAL A 559 -19.66 23.07 -21.50
N THR A 560 -20.28 21.93 -21.82
CA THR A 560 -19.66 20.62 -21.64
C THR A 560 -18.47 20.46 -22.59
N GLU A 561 -17.34 20.08 -22.04
CA GLU A 561 -16.10 19.86 -22.78
C GLU A 561 -15.92 18.40 -23.13
N ARG A 562 -15.56 18.11 -24.38
CA ARG A 562 -15.33 16.76 -24.87
C ARG A 562 -14.00 16.69 -25.61
N ALA A 563 -13.25 15.64 -25.35
CA ALA A 563 -11.97 15.43 -26.02
C ALA A 563 -11.63 13.94 -26.12
N LEU A 564 -10.77 13.64 -27.09
CA LEU A 564 -10.17 12.33 -27.29
C LEU A 564 -8.66 12.44 -27.11
N GLU A 565 -8.11 11.69 -26.16
CA GLU A 565 -6.68 11.48 -26.01
C GLU A 565 -6.32 10.09 -26.50
N THR A 566 -5.37 10.00 -27.44
CA THR A 566 -4.88 8.72 -27.95
C THR A 566 -3.37 8.72 -27.97
N ALA A 567 -2.73 7.65 -27.51
CA ALA A 567 -1.28 7.57 -27.48
C ALA A 567 -0.79 6.18 -27.88
N PHE A 568 0.18 6.15 -28.79
CA PHE A 568 0.98 4.97 -29.08
C PHE A 568 2.23 5.00 -28.20
N PHE A 569 2.61 3.88 -27.63
CA PHE A 569 3.81 3.78 -26.83
C PHE A 569 4.65 2.56 -27.23
N PHE A 570 5.95 2.72 -27.07
CA PHE A 570 6.95 1.66 -27.22
C PHE A 570 7.97 1.81 -26.09
N ASN A 571 8.35 0.71 -25.48
CA ASN A 571 9.37 0.67 -24.44
C ASN A 571 10.26 -0.56 -24.65
N ASP A 572 11.58 -0.37 -24.65
CA ASP A 572 12.57 -1.45 -24.65
C ASP A 572 13.35 -1.43 -23.33
N THR A 573 13.29 -2.51 -22.61
CA THR A 573 14.18 -2.77 -21.47
C THR A 573 15.31 -3.65 -21.95
N TYR A 574 16.48 -3.04 -22.19
CA TYR A 574 17.69 -3.68 -22.67
C TYR A 574 18.67 -3.99 -21.55
N GLN A 575 18.98 -5.26 -21.37
CA GLN A 575 19.89 -5.75 -20.34
C GLN A 575 21.10 -6.47 -20.97
N PRO A 576 22.13 -5.72 -21.41
CA PRO A 576 23.32 -6.31 -22.04
C PRO A 576 24.12 -7.20 -21.09
N THR A 577 24.16 -6.84 -19.79
CA THR A 577 24.84 -7.62 -18.74
C THR A 577 24.03 -7.56 -17.44
N ASP A 578 24.34 -8.40 -16.46
CA ASP A 578 23.71 -8.40 -15.16
C ASP A 578 23.96 -7.09 -14.37
N ARG A 579 25.04 -6.38 -14.69
CA ARG A 579 25.43 -5.10 -14.06
C ARG A 579 24.86 -3.87 -14.75
N LEU A 580 24.51 -3.96 -16.02
CA LEU A 580 24.10 -2.82 -16.84
C LEU A 580 22.73 -3.07 -17.43
N SER A 581 21.82 -2.14 -17.25
CA SER A 581 20.51 -2.16 -17.89
C SER A 581 20.06 -0.77 -18.28
N PHE A 582 19.36 -0.68 -19.40
CA PHE A 582 18.76 0.53 -19.94
C PHE A 582 17.27 0.30 -20.15
N ASP A 583 16.50 1.36 -20.01
CA ASP A 583 15.08 1.40 -20.35
C ASP A 583 14.85 2.58 -21.27
N PHE A 584 14.42 2.33 -22.47
CA PHE A 584 14.14 3.33 -23.50
C PHE A 584 12.66 3.30 -23.84
N GLY A 585 11.97 4.41 -23.69
CA GLY A 585 10.54 4.54 -23.97
C GLY A 585 10.25 5.73 -24.86
N LEU A 586 9.35 5.55 -25.82
CA LEU A 586 8.78 6.59 -26.66
C LEU A 586 7.25 6.51 -26.56
N ARG A 587 6.62 7.66 -26.33
CA ARG A 587 5.17 7.81 -26.38
C ARG A 587 4.80 8.95 -27.31
N LEU A 588 3.89 8.71 -28.23
CA LEU A 588 3.34 9.68 -29.14
C LEU A 588 1.88 9.93 -28.74
N SER A 589 1.65 11.03 -28.05
CA SER A 589 0.33 11.41 -27.54
C SER A 589 -0.33 12.42 -28.49
N GLY A 590 -1.58 12.16 -28.88
CA GLY A 590 -2.44 13.04 -29.62
C GLY A 590 -3.67 13.37 -28.78
N PHE A 591 -4.01 14.64 -28.67
CA PHE A 591 -5.20 15.12 -27.98
C PHE A 591 -6.03 16.01 -28.92
N LEU A 592 -7.29 15.68 -29.07
CA LEU A 592 -8.25 16.41 -29.91
C LEU A 592 -9.38 16.95 -29.03
N SER A 593 -9.44 18.26 -28.87
CA SER A 593 -10.59 18.94 -28.29
C SER A 593 -11.70 19.06 -29.32
N PHE A 594 -12.88 18.46 -29.07
CA PHE A 594 -14.00 18.52 -30.02
C PHE A 594 -14.69 19.88 -30.01
N ASN A 595 -14.68 20.59 -28.86
CA ASN A 595 -15.31 21.89 -28.74
C ASN A 595 -14.57 22.97 -29.56
N SER A 596 -13.25 23.05 -29.41
CA SER A 596 -12.40 24.02 -30.12
C SER A 596 -11.84 23.50 -31.44
N ARG A 597 -12.03 22.21 -31.77
CA ARG A 597 -11.42 21.50 -32.88
C ARG A 597 -9.89 21.60 -32.92
N LYS A 598 -9.27 21.82 -31.76
CA LYS A 598 -7.81 21.96 -31.64
C LYS A 598 -7.18 20.61 -31.42
N PHE A 599 -6.14 20.33 -32.20
CA PHE A 599 -5.33 19.14 -32.05
C PHE A 599 -3.96 19.50 -31.47
N TYR A 600 -3.49 18.70 -30.50
CA TYR A 600 -2.17 18.76 -29.93
C TYR A 600 -1.47 17.42 -30.06
N GLY A 601 -0.32 17.41 -30.76
CA GLY A 601 0.58 16.25 -30.83
C GLY A 601 1.79 16.46 -29.91
N THR A 602 2.12 15.49 -29.07
CA THR A 602 3.25 15.61 -28.14
C THR A 602 4.06 14.31 -28.14
N PRO A 603 5.30 14.33 -28.66
CA PRO A 603 6.24 13.24 -28.45
C PRO A 603 6.79 13.31 -27.03
N GLU A 604 6.85 12.16 -26.34
CA GLU A 604 7.31 12.03 -24.99
C GLU A 604 8.40 10.97 -24.93
N LEU A 605 9.57 11.35 -24.39
CA LEU A 605 10.74 10.50 -24.27
C LEU A 605 10.91 10.00 -22.83
N ARG A 606 11.25 8.75 -22.68
CA ARG A 606 11.55 8.09 -21.41
C ARG A 606 12.90 7.39 -21.53
N LEU A 607 13.84 7.76 -20.68
CA LEU A 607 15.16 7.14 -20.65
C LEU A 607 15.51 6.79 -19.22
N SER A 608 15.99 5.61 -18.97
CA SER A 608 16.67 5.32 -17.72
C SER A 608 17.78 4.30 -17.89
N GLY A 609 18.75 4.37 -17.01
CA GLY A 609 19.88 3.46 -17.02
C GLY A 609 20.32 3.13 -15.60
N LYS A 610 20.85 1.94 -15.44
CA LYS A 610 21.39 1.44 -14.19
C LYS A 610 22.77 0.84 -14.43
N TYR A 611 23.69 1.13 -13.52
CA TYR A 611 24.96 0.45 -13.41
C TYR A 611 25.20 -0.02 -11.98
N SER A 612 25.44 -1.31 -11.80
CA SER A 612 25.77 -1.93 -10.50
C SER A 612 27.29 -2.03 -10.37
N PHE A 613 27.87 -1.19 -9.51
CA PHE A 613 29.31 -1.24 -9.19
C PHE A 613 29.64 -2.52 -8.41
N LEU A 614 28.77 -2.83 -7.44
CA LEU A 614 28.82 -4.02 -6.59
C LEU A 614 27.45 -4.70 -6.59
N PRO A 615 27.34 -5.96 -6.15
CA PRO A 615 26.03 -6.63 -6.03
C PRO A 615 25.03 -5.88 -5.15
N ASN A 616 25.52 -5.06 -4.22
CA ASN A 616 24.73 -4.29 -3.25
C ASN A 616 24.83 -2.77 -3.41
N LEU A 617 25.51 -2.27 -4.47
CA LEU A 617 25.67 -0.84 -4.76
C LEU A 617 25.37 -0.56 -6.23
N SER A 618 24.36 0.26 -6.49
CA SER A 618 24.01 0.65 -7.86
C SER A 618 23.79 2.16 -8.00
N PHE A 619 24.15 2.66 -9.17
CA PHE A 619 23.80 3.99 -9.65
C PHE A 619 22.70 3.88 -10.69
N LYS A 620 21.74 4.80 -10.63
CA LYS A 620 20.66 4.92 -11.60
C LYS A 620 20.52 6.36 -12.04
N ALA A 621 20.16 6.55 -13.30
CA ALA A 621 19.83 7.87 -13.84
C ALA A 621 18.61 7.74 -14.77
N GLY A 622 17.81 8.79 -14.86
CA GLY A 622 16.61 8.78 -15.70
C GLY A 622 16.21 10.16 -16.17
N PHE A 623 15.55 10.18 -17.31
CA PHE A 623 14.96 11.35 -17.95
C PHE A 623 13.57 11.03 -18.46
N ASN A 624 12.60 11.91 -18.17
CA ASN A 624 11.22 11.80 -18.67
C ASN A 624 10.76 13.13 -19.22
N SER A 625 10.13 13.14 -20.39
CA SER A 625 9.30 14.25 -20.84
C SER A 625 7.82 13.83 -20.89
N MET A 626 6.90 14.71 -20.50
CA MET A 626 5.50 14.38 -20.26
C MET A 626 4.59 15.54 -20.65
N ALA A 627 3.32 15.21 -20.99
CA ALA A 627 2.26 16.18 -21.24
C ALA A 627 1.02 15.86 -20.43
N GLN A 628 0.24 16.91 -20.12
CA GLN A 628 -1.04 16.82 -19.43
C GLN A 628 -2.09 17.68 -20.11
N TYR A 629 -3.27 17.12 -20.37
CA TYR A 629 -4.33 17.72 -21.16
C TYR A 629 -5.59 18.08 -20.36
N ILE A 630 -5.66 17.66 -19.09
CA ILE A 630 -6.74 18.05 -18.17
C ILE A 630 -6.13 18.74 -16.96
N HIS A 631 -6.66 19.89 -16.60
CA HIS A 631 -6.13 20.79 -15.59
C HIS A 631 -7.13 20.99 -14.46
N LYS A 632 -6.63 21.02 -13.23
CA LYS A 632 -7.40 21.48 -12.09
C LYS A 632 -7.12 22.96 -11.88
N ILE A 633 -8.13 23.79 -11.98
CA ILE A 633 -8.06 25.22 -11.74
C ILE A 633 -8.63 25.49 -10.35
N SER A 634 -7.78 25.94 -9.45
CA SER A 634 -8.15 26.14 -8.05
C SER A 634 -7.29 27.22 -7.42
N ASN A 635 -7.85 27.98 -6.51
CA ASN A 635 -7.11 28.90 -5.65
C ASN A 635 -6.65 28.23 -4.34
N THR A 636 -6.93 26.94 -4.17
CA THR A 636 -6.52 26.14 -3.00
C THR A 636 -5.42 25.15 -3.37
N VAL A 637 -4.55 24.87 -2.41
CA VAL A 637 -3.48 23.87 -2.59
C VAL A 637 -4.01 22.44 -2.44
N ALA A 638 -4.97 22.23 -1.53
CA ALA A 638 -5.64 20.96 -1.32
C ALA A 638 -6.65 20.67 -2.45
N ILE A 639 -6.93 19.39 -2.69
CA ILE A 639 -8.08 19.01 -3.52
C ILE A 639 -9.34 19.42 -2.77
N SER A 640 -10.10 20.29 -3.41
CA SER A 640 -11.43 20.69 -2.94
C SER A 640 -12.49 20.00 -3.79
N PRO A 641 -13.62 19.56 -3.21
CA PRO A 641 -14.74 19.07 -4.02
C PRO A 641 -15.24 20.09 -5.03
N ALA A 642 -15.06 21.39 -4.76
CA ALA A 642 -15.50 22.48 -5.64
C ALA A 642 -14.44 22.96 -6.64
N ASP A 643 -13.34 22.25 -6.85
CA ASP A 643 -12.32 22.59 -7.84
C ASP A 643 -12.88 22.48 -9.26
N THR A 644 -12.54 23.46 -10.11
CA THR A 644 -12.92 23.47 -11.52
C THR A 644 -11.94 22.65 -12.34
N TRP A 645 -12.45 21.68 -13.09
CA TRP A 645 -11.66 20.89 -14.02
C TRP A 645 -11.88 21.36 -15.46
N LYS A 646 -10.81 21.50 -16.21
CA LYS A 646 -10.78 22.07 -17.57
C LYS A 646 -9.95 21.20 -18.49
N LEU A 647 -10.47 20.88 -19.67
CA LEU A 647 -9.69 20.24 -20.74
C LEU A 647 -8.86 21.28 -21.49
N ALA A 648 -7.72 20.86 -22.03
CA ALA A 648 -6.96 21.70 -22.96
C ALA A 648 -7.81 22.05 -24.19
N ASP A 649 -7.76 23.30 -24.63
CA ASP A 649 -8.47 23.80 -25.79
C ASP A 649 -7.61 24.81 -26.58
N ALA A 650 -8.21 25.69 -27.36
CA ALA A 650 -7.47 26.68 -28.15
C ALA A 650 -6.83 27.77 -27.27
N ASP A 651 -7.43 28.07 -26.12
CA ASP A 651 -7.04 29.17 -25.24
C ASP A 651 -6.12 28.69 -24.11
N ILE A 652 -6.36 27.48 -23.62
CA ILE A 652 -5.58 26.84 -22.54
C ILE A 652 -4.90 25.60 -23.10
N GLY A 653 -3.63 25.71 -23.44
CA GLY A 653 -2.84 24.61 -24.00
C GLY A 653 -2.48 23.53 -22.98
N PRO A 654 -1.93 22.39 -23.42
CA PRO A 654 -1.48 21.33 -22.55
C PRO A 654 -0.26 21.76 -21.74
N GLN A 655 -0.22 21.40 -20.45
CA GLN A 655 1.00 21.50 -19.65
C GLN A 655 2.04 20.52 -20.19
N ARG A 656 3.30 20.96 -20.23
CA ARG A 656 4.44 20.15 -20.64
C ARG A 656 5.52 20.19 -19.60
N GLY A 657 6.15 19.07 -19.34
CA GLY A 657 7.24 19.01 -18.38
C GLY A 657 8.28 17.97 -18.76
N TRP A 658 9.50 18.19 -18.26
CA TRP A 658 10.52 17.18 -18.25
C TRP A 658 11.22 17.13 -16.90
N GLN A 659 11.76 15.97 -16.57
CA GLN A 659 12.45 15.70 -15.34
C GLN A 659 13.70 14.87 -15.64
N ALA A 660 14.82 15.25 -15.06
CA ALA A 660 16.03 14.46 -14.95
C ALA A 660 16.30 14.14 -13.49
N ALA A 661 16.73 12.92 -13.22
CA ALA A 661 17.06 12.48 -11.88
C ALA A 661 18.19 11.46 -11.89
N ALA A 662 18.97 11.42 -10.79
CA ALA A 662 20.02 10.43 -10.57
C ALA A 662 20.03 10.00 -9.11
N GLY A 663 20.46 8.78 -8.84
CA GLY A 663 20.49 8.26 -7.48
C GLY A 663 21.46 7.11 -7.26
N LEU A 664 21.90 6.99 -6.01
CA LEU A 664 22.71 5.90 -5.49
C LEU A 664 21.86 5.06 -4.56
N TYR A 665 21.95 3.75 -4.72
CA TYR A 665 21.24 2.75 -3.91
C TYR A 665 22.26 1.78 -3.33
N TRP A 666 22.28 1.67 -2.03
CA TRP A 666 23.23 0.84 -1.32
C TRP A 666 22.54 0.02 -0.25
N THR A 667 22.66 -1.30 -0.33
CA THR A 667 22.19 -2.20 0.73
C THR A 667 23.40 -2.64 1.56
N VAL A 668 23.32 -2.41 2.87
CA VAL A 668 24.42 -2.64 3.82
C VAL A 668 24.01 -3.67 4.89
N PHE A 669 24.96 -4.10 5.70
CA PHE A 669 24.77 -5.05 6.81
C PHE A 669 24.09 -6.35 6.39
N ASP A 670 24.68 -7.08 5.43
CA ASP A 670 24.15 -8.34 4.89
C ASP A 670 22.70 -8.21 4.40
N HIS A 671 22.42 -7.18 3.63
CA HIS A 671 21.10 -6.88 3.06
C HIS A 671 19.99 -6.56 4.08
N ARG A 672 20.36 -6.03 5.24
CA ARG A 672 19.40 -5.67 6.31
C ARG A 672 18.95 -4.21 6.29
N VAL A 673 19.71 -3.33 5.69
CA VAL A 673 19.42 -1.89 5.65
C VAL A 673 19.65 -1.38 4.23
N ASP A 674 18.64 -0.73 3.67
CA ASP A 674 18.66 -0.09 2.37
C ASP A 674 18.87 1.42 2.54
N LEU A 675 19.83 1.97 1.84
CA LEU A 675 20.13 3.39 1.76
C LEU A 675 19.85 3.86 0.34
N SER A 676 19.17 4.98 0.20
CA SER A 676 19.04 5.64 -1.10
C SER A 676 19.30 7.14 -0.98
N LEU A 677 19.99 7.69 -1.98
CA LEU A 677 20.22 9.11 -2.14
C LEU A 677 19.87 9.46 -3.60
N GLU A 678 18.86 10.30 -3.78
CA GLU A 678 18.37 10.70 -5.10
C GLU A 678 18.42 12.23 -5.24
N GLY A 679 18.82 12.72 -6.41
CA GLY A 679 18.69 14.12 -6.79
C GLY A 679 17.85 14.25 -8.05
N TYR A 680 17.06 15.32 -8.14
CA TYR A 680 16.24 15.59 -9.31
C TYR A 680 16.17 17.08 -9.67
N TYR A 681 15.90 17.32 -10.96
CA TYR A 681 15.54 18.61 -11.50
C TYR A 681 14.38 18.44 -12.48
N LYS A 682 13.32 19.25 -12.31
CA LYS A 682 12.11 19.26 -13.13
C LYS A 682 11.86 20.66 -13.69
N LYS A 683 11.45 20.76 -14.95
CA LYS A 683 11.01 21.99 -15.60
C LYS A 683 9.61 21.78 -16.17
N MET A 684 8.73 22.73 -15.95
CA MET A 684 7.34 22.73 -16.44
C MET A 684 7.08 23.99 -17.26
N ARG A 685 6.22 23.89 -18.27
CA ARG A 685 5.73 25.00 -19.09
C ARG A 685 4.22 24.90 -19.23
N ASP A 686 3.64 26.04 -19.53
CA ASP A 686 2.19 26.18 -19.74
C ASP A 686 1.39 25.73 -18.51
N TYR A 687 1.94 25.95 -17.30
CA TYR A 687 1.24 25.68 -16.04
C TYR A 687 0.25 26.84 -15.79
N PRO A 688 -1.08 26.54 -15.73
CA PRO A 688 -2.09 27.57 -15.52
C PRO A 688 -2.05 28.05 -14.05
N ASP A 689 -1.76 29.33 -13.85
CA ASP A 689 -1.99 30.06 -12.60
C ASP A 689 -3.10 31.09 -12.84
N TYR A 690 -3.51 31.83 -11.83
CA TYR A 690 -4.64 32.75 -11.90
C TYR A 690 -4.23 34.19 -11.56
N LYS A 691 -4.93 35.18 -12.12
CA LYS A 691 -4.76 36.59 -11.82
C LYS A 691 -5.22 36.92 -10.38
N SER A 692 -4.68 37.99 -9.80
CA SER A 692 -5.17 38.45 -8.51
C SER A 692 -6.63 38.89 -8.62
N GLY A 693 -7.50 38.34 -7.77
CA GLY A 693 -8.93 38.61 -7.82
C GLY A 693 -9.72 37.82 -8.83
N ALA A 694 -9.08 36.76 -9.47
CA ALA A 694 -9.71 35.93 -10.48
C ALA A 694 -10.98 35.23 -9.99
N ILE A 695 -11.99 35.16 -10.82
CA ILE A 695 -13.21 34.37 -10.61
C ILE A 695 -13.03 33.04 -11.35
N LEU A 696 -12.80 31.98 -10.61
CA LEU A 696 -12.47 30.66 -11.16
C LEU A 696 -13.67 29.71 -11.29
N VAL A 697 -14.71 29.92 -10.51
CA VAL A 697 -15.90 29.06 -10.46
C VAL A 697 -17.03 29.68 -11.27
N MET A 698 -17.70 28.89 -12.10
CA MET A 698 -18.81 29.30 -12.96
C MET A 698 -18.47 30.47 -13.92
N ASN A 699 -17.22 30.52 -14.38
CA ASN A 699 -16.75 31.53 -15.31
C ASN A 699 -16.67 30.99 -16.75
N GLU A 700 -17.45 31.58 -17.66
CA GLU A 700 -17.43 31.24 -19.09
C GLU A 700 -16.15 31.68 -19.79
N ASN A 701 -15.54 32.75 -19.31
CA ASN A 701 -14.30 33.33 -19.85
C ASN A 701 -13.10 32.99 -18.96
N LEU A 702 -13.06 31.76 -18.43
CA LEU A 702 -12.03 31.32 -17.49
C LEU A 702 -10.61 31.58 -18.01
N ALA A 703 -10.37 31.42 -19.31
CA ALA A 703 -9.06 31.67 -19.94
C ALA A 703 -8.53 33.09 -19.74
N GLN A 704 -9.42 34.09 -19.60
CA GLN A 704 -9.03 35.47 -19.34
C GLN A 704 -8.56 35.72 -17.89
N GLU A 705 -8.96 34.85 -16.97
CA GLU A 705 -8.56 34.90 -15.57
C GLU A 705 -7.25 34.12 -15.29
N LEU A 706 -6.81 33.35 -16.27
CA LEU A 706 -5.61 32.53 -16.13
C LEU A 706 -4.38 33.21 -16.72
N ILE A 707 -3.24 32.78 -16.20
CA ILE A 707 -1.91 33.21 -16.61
C ILE A 707 -1.10 31.94 -16.87
N SER A 708 -0.39 31.93 -18.00
CA SER A 708 0.55 30.84 -18.28
C SER A 708 1.84 31.06 -17.50
N THR A 709 2.29 30.05 -16.76
CA THR A 709 3.52 30.11 -15.99
C THR A 709 4.48 29.00 -16.40
N MET A 710 5.77 29.25 -16.20
CA MET A 710 6.80 28.23 -16.16
C MET A 710 7.12 27.83 -14.73
N GLY A 711 7.39 26.55 -14.53
CA GLY A 711 7.78 26.01 -13.24
C GLY A 711 9.17 25.39 -13.27
N LYS A 712 9.89 25.46 -12.17
CA LYS A 712 11.07 24.65 -11.91
C LYS A 712 11.01 24.06 -10.52
N ALA A 713 11.40 22.80 -10.40
CA ALA A 713 11.53 22.13 -9.11
C ALA A 713 12.81 21.31 -9.06
N TYR A 714 13.47 21.34 -7.90
CA TYR A 714 14.69 20.56 -7.67
C TYR A 714 14.78 20.13 -6.21
N GLY A 715 15.49 19.05 -5.98
CA GLY A 715 15.65 18.54 -4.62
C GLY A 715 16.59 17.36 -4.51
N VAL A 716 16.90 17.05 -3.25
CA VAL A 716 17.65 15.89 -2.83
C VAL A 716 16.82 15.09 -1.84
N GLU A 717 16.74 13.80 -2.04
CA GLU A 717 15.98 12.83 -1.26
C GLU A 717 16.93 11.82 -0.64
N PHE A 718 16.84 11.62 0.66
CA PHE A 718 17.60 10.60 1.39
C PHE A 718 16.65 9.69 2.14
N MET A 719 16.89 8.37 2.08
CA MET A 719 16.11 7.39 2.80
C MET A 719 17.01 6.30 3.39
N VAL A 720 16.70 5.93 4.62
CA VAL A 720 17.21 4.75 5.30
C VAL A 720 16.03 3.84 5.60
N LYS A 721 16.00 2.65 5.02
CA LYS A 721 14.93 1.67 5.20
C LYS A 721 15.47 0.39 5.81
N LYS A 722 14.84 -0.08 6.88
CA LYS A 722 15.07 -1.38 7.50
C LYS A 722 13.82 -2.23 7.40
N PRO A 723 13.70 -3.07 6.35
CA PRO A 723 12.44 -3.74 6.03
C PRO A 723 12.06 -4.88 6.98
N GLY A 724 12.99 -5.45 7.76
CA GLY A 724 12.72 -6.62 8.58
C GLY A 724 13.35 -6.59 9.98
N GLY A 725 13.04 -7.61 10.78
CA GLY A 725 13.54 -7.80 12.16
C GLY A 725 12.60 -7.25 13.23
N LYS A 726 13.06 -7.25 14.50
CA LYS A 726 12.29 -6.70 15.63
C LYS A 726 12.01 -5.21 15.45
N LEU A 727 13.04 -4.45 15.04
CA LEU A 727 12.91 -3.06 14.62
C LEU A 727 12.87 -3.02 13.10
N ASN A 728 11.80 -2.47 12.55
CA ASN A 728 11.62 -2.23 11.12
C ASN A 728 10.98 -0.87 10.88
N GLY A 729 11.16 -0.31 9.68
CA GLY A 729 10.67 1.01 9.34
C GLY A 729 11.63 1.77 8.45
N TRP A 730 11.43 3.09 8.34
CA TRP A 730 12.29 3.97 7.54
C TRP A 730 12.34 5.38 8.11
N VAL A 731 13.40 6.07 7.74
CA VAL A 731 13.56 7.51 7.90
C VAL A 731 13.74 8.09 6.51
N SER A 732 13.00 9.11 6.17
CA SER A 732 13.13 9.83 4.90
C SER A 732 13.32 11.32 5.16
N TYR A 733 14.24 11.93 4.43
CA TYR A 733 14.46 13.37 4.44
C TYR A 733 14.50 13.90 3.00
N THR A 734 13.81 14.99 2.77
CA THR A 734 13.79 15.67 1.47
C THR A 734 14.07 17.15 1.64
N TYR A 735 15.08 17.64 0.97
CA TYR A 735 15.24 19.07 0.68
C TYR A 735 14.75 19.34 -0.74
N SER A 736 13.82 20.26 -0.93
CA SER A 736 13.39 20.62 -2.28
C SER A 736 12.82 22.02 -2.38
N ARG A 737 12.88 22.59 -3.58
CA ARG A 737 12.27 23.86 -3.92
C ARG A 737 11.38 23.69 -5.15
N SER A 738 10.25 24.37 -5.12
CA SER A 738 9.33 24.46 -6.25
C SER A 738 8.97 25.92 -6.49
N LEU A 739 9.29 26.43 -7.66
CA LEU A 739 9.19 27.85 -8.01
C LEU A 739 8.39 27.99 -9.31
N LEU A 740 7.60 29.06 -9.38
CA LEU A 740 6.83 29.45 -10.56
C LEU A 740 7.29 30.83 -11.03
N ARG A 741 7.12 31.10 -12.31
CA ARG A 741 7.36 32.39 -12.93
C ARG A 741 6.34 32.59 -14.05
N GLU A 742 5.77 33.75 -14.13
CA GLU A 742 4.91 34.15 -15.23
C GLU A 742 5.68 34.13 -16.55
N MET A 743 5.11 33.50 -17.59
CA MET A 743 5.66 33.58 -18.94
C MET A 743 5.31 34.96 -19.53
N GLU A 744 6.26 35.56 -20.24
CA GLU A 744 6.00 36.80 -20.99
C GLU A 744 4.87 36.54 -22.01
N ASP A 745 3.69 37.07 -21.71
CA ASP A 745 2.63 37.23 -22.68
C ASP A 745 2.38 38.73 -22.92
N ARG A 746 2.62 39.20 -24.12
CA ARG A 746 2.40 40.60 -24.59
C ARG A 746 3.18 41.65 -23.78
N GLY A 747 4.28 41.30 -23.15
CA GLY A 747 5.19 42.26 -22.50
C GLY A 747 4.70 42.82 -21.15
N LEU A 748 3.61 42.31 -20.59
CA LEU A 748 3.08 42.73 -19.29
C LEU A 748 3.10 41.51 -18.32
N GLN A 749 3.98 41.56 -17.37
CA GLN A 749 4.04 40.58 -16.29
C GLN A 749 3.31 41.14 -15.06
N THR A 750 2.38 40.39 -14.49
CA THR A 750 1.46 40.85 -13.44
C THR A 750 1.76 40.23 -12.09
N ILE A 751 2.39 39.06 -12.03
CA ILE A 751 2.74 38.37 -10.79
C ILE A 751 4.20 38.68 -10.42
N ASN A 752 4.39 39.32 -9.26
CA ASN A 752 5.71 39.62 -8.66
C ASN A 752 6.69 40.23 -9.67
N ASN A 753 6.22 41.12 -10.56
CA ASN A 753 7.00 41.80 -11.60
C ASN A 753 7.80 40.82 -12.50
N GLY A 754 7.26 39.60 -12.71
CA GLY A 754 7.91 38.58 -13.52
C GLY A 754 9.07 37.86 -12.83
N GLU A 755 9.24 38.01 -11.55
CA GLU A 755 10.26 37.29 -10.79
C GLU A 755 9.78 35.88 -10.38
N TRP A 756 10.73 35.02 -10.02
CA TRP A 756 10.43 33.69 -9.51
C TRP A 756 9.79 33.77 -8.11
N TYR A 757 8.65 33.13 -7.93
CA TYR A 757 7.95 33.01 -6.66
C TYR A 757 7.72 31.55 -6.25
N ASN A 758 7.51 31.34 -4.95
CA ASN A 758 7.27 29.99 -4.43
C ASN A 758 5.95 29.41 -4.96
N ALA A 759 5.99 28.18 -5.44
CA ALA A 759 4.75 27.46 -5.73
C ALA A 759 3.92 27.28 -4.44
N PRO A 760 2.58 27.26 -4.49
CA PRO A 760 1.75 27.17 -3.29
C PRO A 760 2.03 25.95 -2.40
N HIS A 761 2.65 24.90 -2.94
CA HIS A 761 3.00 23.65 -2.27
C HIS A 761 4.52 23.54 -1.96
N ASP A 762 5.30 24.62 -2.12
CA ASP A 762 6.74 24.62 -1.80
C ASP A 762 6.97 24.45 -0.29
N LYS A 763 7.63 23.37 0.10
CA LYS A 763 8.05 23.06 1.47
C LYS A 763 9.52 22.65 1.42
N PRO A 764 10.48 23.53 1.77
CA PRO A 764 11.91 23.23 1.63
C PRO A 764 12.36 21.97 2.35
N HIS A 765 12.00 21.80 3.60
CA HIS A 765 12.43 20.66 4.40
C HIS A 765 11.23 19.76 4.73
N ASP A 766 11.45 18.46 4.63
CA ASP A 766 10.45 17.43 4.92
C ASP A 766 11.16 16.19 5.51
N LEU A 767 10.88 15.89 6.78
CA LEU A 767 11.47 14.77 7.52
C LEU A 767 10.36 13.85 8.01
N LYS A 768 10.47 12.58 7.72
CA LYS A 768 9.51 11.57 8.17
C LYS A 768 10.22 10.36 8.75
N LEU A 769 9.65 9.83 9.83
CA LEU A 769 10.11 8.62 10.47
C LEU A 769 8.92 7.71 10.69
N VAL A 770 9.01 6.50 10.18
CA VAL A 770 8.09 5.42 10.46
C VAL A 770 8.87 4.30 11.10
N GLY A 771 8.47 3.90 12.29
CA GLY A 771 9.13 2.83 13.04
C GLY A 771 8.13 1.88 13.65
N ASN A 772 8.45 0.60 13.64
CA ASN A 772 7.70 -0.43 14.34
C ASN A 772 8.68 -1.34 15.09
N TYR A 773 8.48 -1.49 16.39
CA TYR A 773 9.28 -2.37 17.26
C TYR A 773 8.43 -3.48 17.82
N LYS A 774 8.80 -4.72 17.51
CA LYS A 774 8.15 -5.94 18.00
C LYS A 774 8.83 -6.40 19.28
N PHE A 775 8.15 -6.25 20.42
CA PHE A 775 8.61 -6.81 21.69
C PHE A 775 8.55 -8.33 21.66
N THR A 776 7.42 -8.84 21.21
CA THR A 776 7.13 -10.27 21.02
C THR A 776 6.42 -10.46 19.67
N HIS A 777 6.02 -11.67 19.34
CA HIS A 777 5.15 -11.94 18.20
C HIS A 777 3.73 -11.36 18.37
N ARG A 778 3.33 -11.00 19.62
CA ARG A 778 1.98 -10.50 19.96
C ARG A 778 1.91 -9.00 20.17
N TYR A 779 3.00 -8.39 20.61
CA TYR A 779 3.01 -6.98 21.01
C TYR A 779 4.01 -6.21 20.18
N SER A 780 3.56 -5.12 19.58
CA SER A 780 4.43 -4.16 18.92
C SER A 780 4.02 -2.74 19.22
N ILE A 781 4.99 -1.83 19.18
CA ILE A 781 4.77 -0.39 19.22
C ILE A 781 5.15 0.18 17.87
N SER A 782 4.34 1.09 17.38
CA SER A 782 4.54 1.80 16.12
C SER A 782 4.60 3.29 16.36
N VAL A 783 5.50 3.96 15.64
CA VAL A 783 5.76 5.40 15.73
C VAL A 783 5.70 5.99 14.34
N ASN A 784 5.05 7.13 14.18
CA ASN A 784 5.06 7.93 12.95
C ASN A 784 5.34 9.39 13.32
N LEU A 785 6.43 9.95 12.78
CA LEU A 785 6.78 11.36 12.92
C LEU A 785 6.78 12.02 11.56
N ASP A 786 6.16 13.18 11.46
CA ASP A 786 6.08 13.99 10.26
C ASP A 786 6.41 15.45 10.60
N TYR A 787 7.52 15.95 10.03
CA TYR A 787 7.93 17.36 10.12
C TYR A 787 8.07 17.94 8.72
N SER A 788 7.49 19.10 8.47
CA SER A 788 7.73 19.84 7.23
C SER A 788 7.69 21.34 7.45
N THR A 789 8.50 22.06 6.68
CA THR A 789 8.46 23.51 6.60
C THR A 789 7.05 23.98 6.20
N GLY A 790 6.60 25.10 6.74
CA GLY A 790 5.32 25.72 6.39
C GLY A 790 5.22 26.05 4.90
N ARG A 791 4.04 25.87 4.32
CA ARG A 791 3.78 26.22 2.93
C ARG A 791 3.71 27.74 2.74
N PRO A 792 3.98 28.25 1.53
CA PRO A 792 3.86 29.66 1.22
C PRO A 792 2.43 30.17 1.27
N VAL A 793 2.29 31.44 1.58
CA VAL A 793 1.01 32.15 1.65
C VAL A 793 1.20 33.62 1.26
N THR A 794 0.17 34.19 0.64
CA THR A 794 0.04 35.64 0.38
C THR A 794 -0.75 36.27 1.53
N ILE A 795 -0.22 37.28 2.14
CA ILE A 795 -0.85 37.98 3.29
C ILE A 795 -1.21 39.41 2.96
N PRO A 796 -2.28 39.99 3.55
CA PRO A 796 -2.53 41.38 3.47
C PRO A 796 -1.53 42.15 4.36
N VAL A 797 -0.80 43.11 3.78
CA VAL A 797 0.26 43.88 4.44
C VAL A 797 -0.14 45.34 4.69
N ALA A 798 -1.17 45.84 3.97
CA ALA A 798 -1.68 47.18 4.13
C ALA A 798 -3.16 47.25 3.72
N LYS A 799 -3.78 48.39 3.95
CA LYS A 799 -5.11 48.73 3.44
C LYS A 799 -5.10 50.14 2.83
N TYR A 800 -5.89 50.33 1.81
CA TYR A 800 -6.09 51.62 1.15
C TYR A 800 -7.56 51.86 0.85
N ILE A 801 -7.93 53.09 0.57
CA ILE A 801 -9.29 53.47 0.22
C ILE A 801 -9.37 53.66 -1.29
N TYR A 802 -10.31 52.97 -1.92
CA TYR A 802 -10.61 53.11 -3.33
C TYR A 802 -12.11 52.96 -3.59
N GLY A 803 -12.69 53.90 -4.35
CA GLY A 803 -14.12 53.90 -4.65
C GLY A 803 -15.03 54.02 -3.42
N GLY A 804 -14.60 54.75 -2.38
CA GLY A 804 -15.33 54.90 -1.11
C GLY A 804 -15.29 53.68 -0.16
N GLY A 805 -14.57 52.62 -0.51
CA GLY A 805 -14.40 51.42 0.30
C GLY A 805 -12.95 51.08 0.61
N TYR A 806 -12.72 50.41 1.76
CA TYR A 806 -11.41 49.89 2.10
C TYR A 806 -11.07 48.68 1.21
N ARG A 807 -9.84 48.66 0.69
CA ARG A 807 -9.24 47.55 -0.07
C ARG A 807 -8.00 47.06 0.68
N LEU A 808 -7.76 45.76 0.63
CA LEU A 808 -6.53 45.19 1.17
C LEU A 808 -5.43 45.23 0.11
N TYR A 809 -4.24 45.61 0.52
CA TYR A 809 -3.03 45.49 -0.27
C TYR A 809 -2.27 44.27 0.19
N TYR A 810 -2.02 43.35 -0.72
CA TYR A 810 -1.38 42.07 -0.43
C TYR A 810 0.12 42.13 -0.65
N SER A 811 0.86 41.28 0.07
CA SER A 811 2.27 40.99 -0.18
C SER A 811 2.50 40.45 -1.59
N GLU A 812 3.74 40.30 -1.98
CA GLU A 812 4.13 39.47 -3.10
C GLU A 812 3.46 38.09 -2.98
N ARG A 813 3.09 37.47 -4.13
CA ARG A 813 2.45 36.18 -4.16
C ARG A 813 3.35 35.15 -3.52
N ASN A 814 2.81 34.44 -2.52
CA ASN A 814 3.52 33.37 -1.79
C ASN A 814 4.82 33.84 -1.14
N GLY A 815 4.91 35.11 -0.74
CA GLY A 815 6.10 35.71 -0.12
C GLY A 815 6.34 35.30 1.34
N TYR A 816 5.27 34.89 2.04
CA TYR A 816 5.32 34.48 3.45
C TYR A 816 5.05 32.99 3.60
N ARG A 817 5.28 32.44 4.81
CA ARG A 817 5.01 31.03 5.14
C ARG A 817 4.14 30.93 6.38
N ILE A 818 3.22 29.94 6.37
CA ILE A 818 2.54 29.52 7.59
C ILE A 818 3.54 28.81 8.51
N PRO A 819 3.25 28.65 9.81
CA PRO A 819 4.10 27.91 10.73
C PRO A 819 4.38 26.48 10.28
N ASP A 820 5.55 25.97 10.68
CA ASP A 820 5.97 24.62 10.33
C ASP A 820 5.04 23.55 10.91
N TYR A 821 4.86 22.49 10.16
CA TYR A 821 4.10 21.31 10.54
C TYR A 821 4.95 20.35 11.35
N PHE A 822 4.41 19.84 12.45
CA PHE A 822 5.02 18.76 13.21
C PHE A 822 3.94 17.86 13.81
N ARG A 823 4.06 16.55 13.63
CA ARG A 823 3.16 15.56 14.21
C ARG A 823 3.92 14.32 14.65
N LEU A 824 3.54 13.79 15.81
CA LEU A 824 4.01 12.52 16.33
C LEU A 824 2.80 11.65 16.68
N ASP A 825 2.73 10.45 16.10
CA ASP A 825 1.71 9.45 16.36
C ASP A 825 2.33 8.22 17.00
N LEU A 826 1.66 7.62 17.97
CA LEU A 826 2.07 6.39 18.64
C LEU A 826 0.93 5.37 18.61
N ALA A 827 1.25 4.10 18.41
CA ALA A 827 0.28 3.02 18.50
C ALA A 827 0.88 1.76 19.12
N ILE A 828 0.08 1.03 19.88
CA ILE A 828 0.37 -0.31 20.39
C ILE A 828 -0.54 -1.28 19.66
N ASN A 829 0.06 -2.29 19.05
CA ASN A 829 -0.66 -3.35 18.37
C ASN A 829 -0.57 -4.64 19.20
N ILE A 830 -1.70 -5.28 19.39
CA ILE A 830 -1.87 -6.51 20.17
C ILE A 830 -2.50 -7.55 19.26
N GLU A 831 -1.80 -8.67 19.06
CA GLU A 831 -2.23 -9.80 18.24
C GLU A 831 -2.34 -11.05 19.13
N PRO A 832 -3.47 -11.29 19.83
CA PRO A 832 -3.66 -12.47 20.65
C PRO A 832 -3.62 -13.75 19.81
N SER A 833 -2.93 -14.79 20.29
CA SER A 833 -2.69 -16.05 19.56
C SER A 833 -3.79 -17.09 19.74
N HIS A 834 -5.00 -16.73 20.14
CA HIS A 834 -6.06 -17.71 20.36
C HIS A 834 -6.96 -17.87 19.14
N TYR A 835 -7.04 -19.12 18.65
CA TYR A 835 -8.12 -19.56 17.76
C TYR A 835 -9.41 -19.60 18.57
N LEU A 836 -10.23 -18.58 18.44
CA LEU A 836 -11.67 -18.74 18.71
C LEU A 836 -12.20 -19.64 17.58
N ARG A 837 -13.00 -20.65 17.93
CA ARG A 837 -13.43 -21.76 17.03
C ARG A 837 -13.82 -21.41 15.60
N GLN A 838 -14.11 -20.15 15.29
CA GLN A 838 -14.52 -19.64 13.96
C GLN A 838 -13.75 -18.39 13.52
N LEU A 839 -12.96 -17.74 14.40
CA LEU A 839 -12.15 -16.58 14.09
C LEU A 839 -10.70 -17.01 13.94
N SER A 840 -10.12 -16.77 12.76
CA SER A 840 -8.74 -17.17 12.47
C SER A 840 -7.72 -16.21 13.08
N HIS A 841 -8.09 -14.93 13.30
CA HIS A 841 -7.19 -13.94 13.86
C HIS A 841 -7.96 -12.72 14.42
N LEU A 842 -7.55 -12.28 15.60
CA LEU A 842 -8.01 -11.05 16.23
C LEU A 842 -6.81 -10.13 16.41
N SER A 843 -6.91 -8.86 16.04
CA SER A 843 -5.93 -7.84 16.40
C SER A 843 -6.60 -6.60 16.94
N VAL A 844 -5.95 -6.00 17.95
CA VAL A 844 -6.39 -4.76 18.60
C VAL A 844 -5.26 -3.74 18.47
N THR A 845 -5.59 -2.55 17.99
CA THR A 845 -4.66 -1.43 17.92
C THR A 845 -5.19 -0.30 18.79
N PHE A 846 -4.42 0.11 19.77
CA PHE A 846 -4.66 1.31 20.56
C PHE A 846 -3.58 2.34 20.24
N GLY A 847 -3.95 3.58 19.95
CA GLY A 847 -2.99 4.61 19.63
C GLY A 847 -3.47 6.01 19.95
N VAL A 848 -2.56 6.95 19.79
CA VAL A 848 -2.82 8.39 19.93
C VAL A 848 -2.25 9.10 18.70
N TYR A 849 -3.12 9.78 17.99
CA TYR A 849 -2.77 10.69 16.91
C TYR A 849 -2.40 12.05 17.48
N ASN A 850 -1.35 12.68 16.94
CA ASN A 850 -0.83 13.97 17.38
C ASN A 850 -0.55 14.02 18.90
N VAL A 851 0.29 13.12 19.40
CA VAL A 851 0.62 12.98 20.84
C VAL A 851 1.08 14.30 21.46
N THR A 852 1.75 15.15 20.67
CA THR A 852 2.26 16.45 21.14
C THR A 852 1.17 17.52 21.30
N GLY A 853 -0.02 17.28 20.77
CA GLY A 853 -1.12 18.25 20.79
C GLY A 853 -0.82 19.53 20.01
N ARG A 854 0.15 19.49 19.08
CA ARG A 854 0.53 20.69 18.30
C ARG A 854 -0.61 21.13 17.40
N LYS A 855 -0.91 22.41 17.44
CA LYS A 855 -1.87 23.07 16.56
C LYS A 855 -1.24 23.30 15.19
N ASN A 856 -1.41 22.32 14.29
CA ASN A 856 -0.89 22.41 12.93
C ASN A 856 -1.85 23.22 12.05
N PRO A 857 -1.39 24.30 11.40
CA PRO A 857 -2.27 25.11 10.57
C PRO A 857 -2.60 24.39 9.26
N TYR A 858 -3.90 24.22 9.01
CA TYR A 858 -4.43 23.80 7.71
C TYR A 858 -4.44 24.99 6.74
N SER A 859 -4.96 26.14 7.21
CA SER A 859 -5.11 27.36 6.43
C SER A 859 -4.98 28.58 7.34
N VAL A 860 -4.65 29.72 6.74
CA VAL A 860 -4.70 31.02 7.38
C VAL A 860 -5.75 31.83 6.65
N PHE A 861 -6.64 32.49 7.40
CA PHE A 861 -7.63 33.40 6.88
C PHE A 861 -7.60 34.70 7.68
N TYR A 862 -8.07 35.77 7.08
CA TYR A 862 -8.00 37.09 7.64
C TYR A 862 -9.41 37.61 7.91
N THR A 863 -9.65 38.01 9.16
CA THR A 863 -10.92 38.65 9.59
C THR A 863 -10.69 40.10 9.87
N ARG A 864 -11.73 40.89 9.63
CA ARG A 864 -11.75 42.31 9.95
C ARG A 864 -12.50 42.53 11.27
N ASN A 865 -11.85 43.15 12.24
CA ASN A 865 -12.49 43.52 13.50
C ASN A 865 -13.37 44.77 13.32
N ASN A 866 -14.27 45.01 14.26
CA ASN A 866 -15.16 46.22 14.25
C ASN A 866 -14.35 47.52 14.22
N SER A 867 -13.12 47.53 14.72
CA SER A 867 -12.19 48.65 14.64
C SER A 867 -11.53 48.85 13.27
N GLY A 868 -11.85 47.96 12.28
CA GLY A 868 -11.24 47.99 10.96
C GLY A 868 -9.83 47.42 10.89
N SER A 869 -9.28 46.86 11.98
CA SER A 869 -8.00 46.16 11.96
C SER A 869 -8.17 44.74 11.36
N VAL A 870 -7.15 44.31 10.65
CA VAL A 870 -7.11 42.93 10.06
C VAL A 870 -6.35 42.02 11.01
N SER A 871 -6.95 40.92 11.43
CA SER A 871 -6.32 39.88 12.21
C SER A 871 -6.20 38.59 11.39
N GLY A 872 -5.02 37.94 11.44
CA GLY A 872 -4.80 36.65 10.85
C GLY A 872 -5.18 35.54 11.83
N ASN A 873 -5.99 34.58 11.36
CA ASN A 873 -6.44 33.45 12.15
C ASN A 873 -5.96 32.15 11.48
N MET A 874 -5.61 31.17 12.29
CA MET A 874 -5.21 29.84 11.82
C MET A 874 -6.38 28.85 11.95
N LEU A 875 -6.75 28.21 10.89
CA LEU A 875 -7.64 27.07 10.92
C LEU A 875 -6.79 25.81 11.17
N CYS A 876 -7.02 25.14 12.30
CA CYS A 876 -6.37 23.88 12.67
C CYS A 876 -7.44 22.80 12.82
N VAL A 877 -7.25 21.63 12.21
CA VAL A 877 -8.27 20.57 12.21
C VAL A 877 -8.10 19.66 13.43
N PHE A 878 -6.91 19.12 13.65
CA PHE A 878 -6.61 18.19 14.75
C PHE A 878 -5.63 18.83 15.76
N ALA A 879 -6.13 19.78 16.53
CA ALA A 879 -5.33 20.62 17.40
C ALA A 879 -5.04 20.02 18.79
N MET A 880 -5.37 18.75 19.01
CA MET A 880 -5.23 18.02 20.27
C MET A 880 -4.80 16.56 20.05
N PRO A 881 -4.27 15.88 21.09
CA PRO A 881 -4.08 14.43 21.03
C PRO A 881 -5.42 13.71 20.88
N ILE A 882 -5.51 12.80 19.90
CA ILE A 882 -6.74 12.06 19.64
C ILE A 882 -6.47 10.57 19.86
N PRO A 883 -6.96 9.99 20.98
CA PRO A 883 -6.88 8.55 21.18
C PRO A 883 -7.81 7.80 20.25
N TYR A 884 -7.38 6.62 19.80
CA TYR A 884 -8.19 5.75 18.99
C TYR A 884 -8.01 4.28 19.36
N LEU A 885 -9.04 3.49 19.08
CA LEU A 885 -9.08 2.06 19.22
C LEU A 885 -9.57 1.43 17.93
N ASN A 886 -8.90 0.39 17.48
CA ASN A 886 -9.29 -0.35 16.28
C ASN A 886 -9.26 -1.86 16.56
N LEU A 887 -10.34 -2.55 16.20
CA LEU A 887 -10.51 -3.99 16.34
C LEU A 887 -10.59 -4.60 14.95
N ASN A 888 -9.75 -5.58 14.66
CA ASN A 888 -9.78 -6.32 13.40
C ASN A 888 -10.00 -7.81 13.66
N LEU A 889 -11.03 -8.35 13.04
CA LEU A 889 -11.43 -9.76 13.10
C LEU A 889 -11.25 -10.36 11.71
N LYS A 890 -10.58 -11.52 11.59
CA LYS A 890 -10.49 -12.30 10.35
C LYS A 890 -11.13 -13.68 10.56
N PHE A 891 -11.81 -14.20 9.56
CA PHE A 891 -12.50 -15.50 9.60
C PHE A 891 -12.31 -16.32 8.32
#